data_131884ca4df9ac9bfcb9b56e608ff906
#
_entry.id   131884ca4df9ac9bfcb9b56e608ff906
#
_cell.length_a   1.000
_cell.length_b   1.000
_cell.length_c   1.000
_cell.angle_alpha   90.00
_cell.angle_beta   90.00
_cell.angle_gamma   90.00
#
_symmetry.space_group_name_H-M   'P 1'
#
loop_
_entity.id
_entity.type
_entity.pdbx_description
1 polymer ?
#
loop_
_entity_poly.entity_id
_entity_poly.type
_entity_poly.pdbx_seq_one_letter_code
_entity_poly.pdbx_strand_id
1 'polypeptide(L)'
;MERGVYFDAWFPGQHCYHPSLPPRRLRMVEHLVDYHATVLVWAALGGGSISLPYLEQEAFGEIDPRFRFYGFLNDAEFITECRKHGVKIFGIVFEVQGWEFSVELNEAEDRILALNETRGAGKRDWLGLREFSQNRYPKLWPPFEHYFPGGLVNSDGEPVGDLLEEACSRDIYGVPCHAHWVECPDREHFCYTMDRNNPVWRDYLKAIIRIQIDAGVDGVQLDEAELPLTTLQYGGCFCKDCLKGFRAYLASLPAEDLPAARRGVDLTTFHYGEWLLAQGYDFKTDREATPLFAHYLRFQRGAITRYFAELADYARDYATSQGKEVLVSGNFFNLLDQYYALEPKVDLIITEMRNTRYRQPAWYRYVAGFAGSKPVVVVENPYGGVVPEMVANLKVGKGYDRFRMSLYEAAALGANMSVPYGAWLGSIEQDAFYPPHELCVEIQDFLATNERLFSRQTCNDVAMVYSIESEFQRPARRDQVANDPLNLASGGTIPFWIVCEALCRVTQPYDVLFFPDGELRKDALSASDLGQYRTVILPDCAILTPDQARLLYDVLAAGIRLVILGELGANLSPDVLGPILDHPGTHRVSITPGITVEDLLDEPQVRVMPGGDLMINVQRVAAGAAVHVIRYDFDARQDRTPPLPELTIELRLPERFDRMSVHSPGGAMTGALESDDLMHRIQLRDVPLYGVVLLEPP
;
A
#
# COMPACT_ATOMS: atom_id res chain seq x y z
N MET A 1 17.05 7.45 4.10
CA MET A 1 16.09 6.52 3.47
C MET A 1 15.76 5.41 4.47
N GLU A 2 14.46 5.11 4.69
CA GLU A 2 14.13 3.96 5.54
C GLU A 2 14.55 2.66 4.85
N ARG A 3 15.01 1.70 5.64
CA ARG A 3 15.34 0.33 5.22
C ARG A 3 14.46 -0.63 5.99
N GLY A 4 13.44 -1.14 5.30
CA GLY A 4 12.36 -1.89 5.90
C GLY A 4 12.60 -3.39 5.92
N VAL A 5 12.13 -4.01 6.98
CA VAL A 5 11.90 -5.44 7.06
C VAL A 5 10.43 -5.65 7.39
N TYR A 6 9.76 -6.51 6.66
CA TYR A 6 8.37 -6.83 6.90
C TYR A 6 8.27 -8.26 7.41
N PHE A 7 7.57 -8.41 8.50
CA PHE A 7 7.41 -9.68 9.16
C PHE A 7 5.94 -9.91 9.51
N ASP A 8 5.31 -10.82 8.81
CA ASP A 8 3.95 -11.24 9.05
C ASP A 8 3.93 -12.64 9.69
N ALA A 9 2.97 -12.85 10.57
CA ALA A 9 2.75 -14.12 11.25
C ALA A 9 1.74 -15.04 10.55
N TRP A 10 1.15 -14.59 9.43
CA TRP A 10 0.16 -15.37 8.72
C TRP A 10 0.79 -16.16 7.58
N PHE A 11 0.50 -17.45 7.53
CA PHE A 11 0.81 -18.27 6.37
C PHE A 11 -0.31 -19.30 6.12
N PRO A 12 -0.50 -19.71 4.87
CA PRO A 12 -1.47 -20.74 4.56
C PRO A 12 -1.03 -22.05 5.20
N GLY A 13 -1.82 -22.59 6.12
CA GLY A 13 -1.80 -24.00 6.45
C GLY A 13 -2.26 -24.82 5.26
N GLN A 14 -2.13 -26.15 5.31
CA GLN A 14 -2.52 -27.03 4.20
C GLN A 14 -3.98 -26.85 3.77
N HIS A 15 -4.83 -26.33 4.63
CA HIS A 15 -6.27 -26.26 4.44
C HIS A 15 -6.90 -24.92 4.82
N CYS A 16 -6.27 -24.11 5.67
CA CYS A 16 -6.77 -22.83 6.14
C CYS A 16 -5.64 -21.89 6.49
N TYR A 17 -5.85 -20.59 6.37
CA TYR A 17 -4.97 -19.61 6.98
C TYR A 17 -4.97 -19.79 8.50
N HIS A 18 -3.80 -19.74 9.10
CA HIS A 18 -3.68 -19.72 10.56
C HIS A 18 -2.55 -18.79 10.98
N PRO A 19 -2.68 -18.12 12.12
CA PRO A 19 -1.59 -17.34 12.65
C PRO A 19 -0.44 -18.26 13.07
N SER A 20 0.74 -17.92 12.65
CA SER A 20 1.98 -18.46 13.15
C SER A 20 2.65 -17.36 13.96
N LEU A 21 2.84 -17.61 15.23
CA LEU A 21 3.59 -16.69 16.06
C LEU A 21 5.07 -16.87 15.77
N PRO A 22 5.75 -15.85 15.26
CA PRO A 22 7.16 -15.96 14.96
C PRO A 22 7.95 -16.17 16.24
N PRO A 23 8.95 -17.04 16.22
CA PRO A 23 9.87 -17.16 17.33
C PRO A 23 10.61 -15.83 17.50
N ARG A 24 10.43 -15.21 18.65
CA ARG A 24 11.05 -13.95 19.05
C ARG A 24 12.46 -14.23 19.54
N ARG A 25 13.37 -14.46 18.61
CA ARG A 25 14.77 -14.78 18.95
C ARG A 25 15.63 -13.54 18.81
N LEU A 26 16.52 -13.32 19.75
CA LEU A 26 17.56 -12.28 19.66
C LEU A 26 18.39 -12.40 18.37
N ARG A 27 18.54 -13.61 17.82
CA ARG A 27 19.15 -13.83 16.51
C ARG A 27 18.49 -13.02 15.39
N MET A 28 17.19 -12.77 15.45
CA MET A 28 16.52 -11.94 14.47
C MET A 28 17.02 -10.48 14.53
N VAL A 29 17.31 -9.99 15.74
CA VAL A 29 17.89 -8.67 15.93
C VAL A 29 19.26 -8.55 15.26
N GLU A 30 20.08 -9.62 15.35
CA GLU A 30 21.39 -9.66 14.66
C GLU A 30 21.20 -9.47 13.14
N HIS A 31 20.25 -10.18 12.54
CA HIS A 31 19.95 -10.01 11.11
C HIS A 31 19.45 -8.61 10.78
N LEU A 32 18.59 -8.01 11.61
CA LEU A 32 18.14 -6.64 11.41
C LEU A 32 19.31 -5.64 11.43
N VAL A 33 20.28 -5.86 12.33
CA VAL A 33 21.50 -5.06 12.40
C VAL A 33 22.34 -5.24 11.15
N ASP A 34 22.56 -6.48 10.72
CA ASP A 34 23.34 -6.80 9.50
C ASP A 34 22.70 -6.20 8.24
N TYR A 35 21.37 -6.05 8.20
CA TYR A 35 20.66 -5.41 7.09
C TYR A 35 20.53 -3.89 7.25
N HIS A 36 21.16 -3.29 8.25
CA HIS A 36 21.00 -1.87 8.58
C HIS A 36 19.53 -1.44 8.62
N ALA A 37 18.64 -2.31 9.10
CA ALA A 37 17.22 -2.05 9.16
C ALA A 37 16.93 -0.83 10.04
N THR A 38 16.03 0.03 9.58
CA THR A 38 15.56 1.21 10.33
C THR A 38 14.11 1.05 10.75
N VAL A 39 13.37 0.18 10.06
CA VAL A 39 11.96 -0.10 10.32
C VAL A 39 11.73 -1.60 10.25
N LEU A 40 11.09 -2.14 11.26
CA LEU A 40 10.51 -3.47 11.25
C LEU A 40 8.99 -3.37 11.37
N VAL A 41 8.27 -3.88 10.40
CA VAL A 41 6.83 -4.07 10.49
C VAL A 41 6.59 -5.48 11.06
N TRP A 42 5.84 -5.56 12.14
CA TRP A 42 5.75 -6.74 12.97
C TRP A 42 4.32 -7.05 13.39
N ALA A 43 3.89 -8.27 13.18
CA ALA A 43 2.65 -8.76 13.74
C ALA A 43 2.86 -9.20 15.21
N ALA A 44 2.88 -8.23 16.13
CA ALA A 44 2.98 -8.52 17.56
C ALA A 44 1.69 -9.12 18.13
N LEU A 45 1.78 -9.77 19.29
CA LEU A 45 0.64 -10.25 20.08
C LEU A 45 -0.32 -11.15 19.31
N GLY A 46 0.19 -12.24 18.74
CA GLY A 46 -0.66 -13.18 18.00
C GLY A 46 -1.15 -12.62 16.66
N GLY A 47 -0.31 -11.88 15.95
CA GLY A 47 -0.67 -11.31 14.67
C GLY A 47 -1.57 -10.07 14.78
N GLY A 48 -1.56 -9.37 15.92
CA GLY A 48 -2.43 -8.22 16.17
C GLY A 48 -3.90 -8.61 16.38
N SER A 49 -4.16 -9.86 16.80
CA SER A 49 -5.48 -10.40 17.09
C SER A 49 -5.59 -10.72 18.58
N ILE A 50 -6.69 -10.31 19.19
CA ILE A 50 -7.03 -10.67 20.59
C ILE A 50 -8.09 -11.77 20.66
N SER A 51 -8.71 -12.14 19.55
CA SER A 51 -9.68 -13.23 19.46
C SER A 51 -9.03 -14.59 19.18
N LEU A 52 -7.73 -14.63 18.91
CA LEU A 52 -6.99 -15.87 18.72
C LEU A 52 -6.86 -16.63 20.04
N PRO A 53 -7.36 -17.86 20.13
CA PRO A 53 -7.18 -18.65 21.34
C PRO A 53 -5.72 -19.09 21.52
N TYR A 54 -5.23 -19.05 22.74
CA TYR A 54 -3.84 -19.42 23.04
C TYR A 54 -3.58 -20.90 22.95
N LEU A 55 -2.58 -21.24 22.16
CA LEU A 55 -1.99 -22.57 22.12
C LEU A 55 -0.76 -22.60 23.03
N GLU A 56 -0.81 -23.39 24.12
CA GLU A 56 0.21 -23.36 25.16
C GLU A 56 1.61 -23.80 24.74
N GLN A 57 1.75 -24.60 23.71
CA GLN A 57 3.04 -25.28 23.42
C GLN A 57 3.59 -25.08 22.00
N GLU A 58 2.80 -24.69 21.04
CA GLU A 58 3.24 -24.72 19.63
C GLU A 58 3.76 -23.39 19.12
N ALA A 59 3.22 -22.28 19.64
CA ALA A 59 3.58 -20.95 19.16
C ALA A 59 4.96 -20.46 19.64
N PHE A 60 5.45 -20.99 20.80
CA PHE A 60 6.65 -20.45 21.45
C PHE A 60 7.62 -21.53 21.96
N GLY A 61 7.42 -22.81 21.62
CA GLY A 61 8.11 -23.90 22.27
C GLY A 61 7.59 -24.13 23.69
N GLU A 62 8.42 -24.57 24.63
CA GLU A 62 8.05 -24.63 26.06
C GLU A 62 7.82 -23.19 26.56
N ILE A 63 6.57 -22.76 26.60
CA ILE A 63 6.23 -21.44 27.11
C ILE A 63 6.31 -21.45 28.62
N ASP A 64 7.11 -20.55 29.16
CA ASP A 64 6.99 -20.16 30.56
C ASP A 64 5.54 -19.73 30.80
N PRO A 65 4.80 -20.34 31.75
CA PRO A 65 3.40 -20.01 32.05
C PRO A 65 3.15 -18.52 32.29
N ARG A 66 4.21 -17.77 32.63
CA ARG A 66 4.15 -16.31 32.79
C ARG A 66 3.79 -15.59 31.48
N PHE A 67 4.09 -16.20 30.32
CA PHE A 67 3.84 -15.60 29.02
C PHE A 67 2.53 -16.05 28.37
N ARG A 68 1.79 -16.92 29.01
CA ARG A 68 0.53 -17.49 28.51
C ARG A 68 -0.52 -16.43 28.14
N PHE A 69 -0.57 -15.34 28.89
CA PHE A 69 -1.45 -14.19 28.67
C PHE A 69 -0.68 -12.90 28.36
N TYR A 70 0.63 -12.98 28.23
CA TYR A 70 1.52 -11.83 28.15
C TYR A 70 2.55 -12.01 27.05
N GLY A 71 2.12 -12.49 25.89
CA GLY A 71 2.95 -12.50 24.69
C GLY A 71 3.61 -11.13 24.45
N PHE A 72 2.94 -10.06 24.85
CA PHE A 72 3.46 -8.72 24.79
C PHE A 72 4.66 -8.42 25.71
N LEU A 73 4.88 -9.15 26.80
CA LEU A 73 6.09 -8.97 27.61
C LEU A 73 7.34 -9.40 26.84
N ASN A 74 7.23 -10.51 26.14
CA ASN A 74 8.28 -10.98 25.26
C ASN A 74 8.46 -10.03 24.05
N ASP A 75 7.37 -9.50 23.54
CA ASP A 75 7.41 -8.47 22.51
C ASP A 75 8.07 -7.19 23.01
N ALA A 76 7.78 -6.75 24.22
CA ALA A 76 8.40 -5.58 24.83
C ALA A 76 9.92 -5.74 25.00
N GLU A 77 10.41 -6.91 25.36
CA GLU A 77 11.85 -7.22 25.41
C GLU A 77 12.49 -7.15 24.02
N PHE A 78 11.85 -7.75 23.03
CA PHE A 78 12.30 -7.73 21.64
C PHE A 78 12.30 -6.29 21.05
N ILE A 79 11.22 -5.55 21.25
CA ILE A 79 11.10 -4.15 20.83
C ILE A 79 12.19 -3.29 21.48
N THR A 80 12.46 -3.53 22.78
CA THR A 80 13.50 -2.82 23.52
C THR A 80 14.89 -3.12 22.93
N GLU A 81 15.16 -4.35 22.55
CA GLU A 81 16.43 -4.74 21.92
C GLU A 81 16.59 -4.10 20.54
N CYS A 82 15.57 -4.18 19.68
CA CYS A 82 15.57 -3.53 18.37
C CYS A 82 15.84 -2.02 18.48
N ARG A 83 15.21 -1.35 19.45
CA ARG A 83 15.40 0.08 19.69
C ARG A 83 16.84 0.45 20.05
N LYS A 84 17.58 -0.39 20.77
CA LYS A 84 19.01 -0.16 21.06
C LYS A 84 19.85 -0.06 19.80
N HIS A 85 19.40 -0.68 18.71
CA HIS A 85 20.05 -0.64 17.41
C HIS A 85 19.42 0.36 16.42
N GLY A 86 18.51 1.20 16.90
CA GLY A 86 17.86 2.23 16.08
C GLY A 86 16.77 1.72 15.15
N VAL A 87 16.30 0.49 15.32
CA VAL A 87 15.21 -0.11 14.55
C VAL A 87 13.87 0.28 15.16
N LYS A 88 13.04 0.99 14.40
CA LYS A 88 11.67 1.34 14.79
C LYS A 88 10.74 0.15 14.53
N ILE A 89 9.88 -0.16 15.48
CA ILE A 89 8.91 -1.23 15.36
C ILE A 89 7.52 -0.68 15.09
N PHE A 90 6.92 -1.09 13.98
CA PHE A 90 5.51 -0.85 13.67
C PHE A 90 4.70 -2.10 13.99
N GLY A 91 3.82 -1.98 15.00
CA GLY A 91 2.90 -3.05 15.36
C GLY A 91 1.70 -3.10 14.42
N ILE A 92 1.44 -4.25 13.80
CA ILE A 92 0.30 -4.44 12.90
C ILE A 92 -0.99 -4.55 13.72
N VAL A 93 -1.99 -3.76 13.38
CA VAL A 93 -3.37 -3.95 13.80
C VAL A 93 -4.04 -4.84 12.75
N PHE A 94 -3.77 -6.14 12.86
CA PHE A 94 -4.07 -7.11 11.82
C PHE A 94 -5.51 -7.63 11.84
N GLU A 95 -6.19 -7.63 12.99
CA GLU A 95 -7.55 -8.16 13.14
C GLU A 95 -8.60 -7.27 12.45
N VAL A 96 -8.48 -7.14 11.15
CA VAL A 96 -9.35 -6.36 10.27
C VAL A 96 -10.56 -7.16 9.82
N GLN A 97 -10.49 -8.48 10.02
CA GLN A 97 -11.50 -9.49 9.67
C GLN A 97 -11.84 -10.32 10.89
N GLY A 98 -13.03 -10.91 10.88
CA GLY A 98 -13.46 -11.85 11.92
C GLY A 98 -13.06 -13.28 11.56
N TRP A 99 -11.95 -13.75 12.10
CA TRP A 99 -11.47 -15.10 11.88
C TRP A 99 -12.09 -16.09 12.85
N GLU A 100 -12.38 -17.28 12.34
CA GLU A 100 -12.63 -18.46 13.15
C GLU A 100 -11.53 -19.49 12.89
N PHE A 101 -10.97 -20.04 13.96
CA PHE A 101 -9.84 -20.97 13.93
C PHE A 101 -10.30 -22.37 14.25
N SER A 102 -9.89 -23.36 13.43
CA SER A 102 -10.11 -24.77 13.70
C SER A 102 -9.20 -25.22 14.84
N VAL A 103 -9.79 -25.73 15.90
CA VAL A 103 -9.06 -26.19 17.10
C VAL A 103 -9.45 -27.60 17.48
N GLU A 104 -8.53 -28.34 18.09
CA GLU A 104 -8.82 -29.56 18.84
C GLU A 104 -8.78 -29.23 20.34
N LEU A 105 -9.89 -29.46 21.04
CA LEU A 105 -10.09 -29.08 22.43
C LEU A 105 -10.10 -30.29 23.36
N ASN A 106 -9.44 -30.19 24.49
CA ASN A 106 -9.80 -30.96 25.66
C ASN A 106 -10.81 -30.17 26.49
N GLU A 107 -12.09 -30.44 26.28
CA GLU A 107 -13.19 -29.70 26.93
C GLU A 107 -13.16 -29.78 28.44
N ALA A 108 -12.67 -30.89 29.01
CA ALA A 108 -12.62 -31.07 30.46
C ALA A 108 -11.57 -30.17 31.12
N GLU A 109 -10.55 -29.76 30.38
CA GLU A 109 -9.45 -28.93 30.87
C GLU A 109 -9.52 -27.51 30.32
N ASP A 110 -10.48 -27.17 29.44
CA ASP A 110 -10.53 -25.93 28.69
C ASP A 110 -9.18 -25.62 28.03
N ARG A 111 -8.64 -26.58 27.29
CA ARG A 111 -7.29 -26.49 26.73
C ARG A 111 -7.30 -26.83 25.25
N ILE A 112 -6.58 -26.04 24.46
CA ILE A 112 -6.32 -26.35 23.05
C ILE A 112 -5.19 -27.39 22.98
N LEU A 113 -5.46 -28.48 22.27
CA LEU A 113 -4.50 -29.55 22.00
C LEU A 113 -3.79 -29.33 20.66
N ALA A 114 -4.50 -28.79 19.67
CA ALA A 114 -3.94 -28.45 18.38
C ALA A 114 -4.73 -27.30 17.73
N LEU A 115 -4.04 -26.50 16.92
CA LEU A 115 -4.60 -25.43 16.10
C LEU A 115 -4.47 -25.82 14.63
N ASN A 116 -5.59 -25.79 13.88
CA ASN A 116 -5.68 -26.18 12.48
C ASN A 116 -5.30 -27.63 12.13
N GLU A 117 -4.94 -28.41 13.12
CA GLU A 117 -4.61 -29.84 12.99
C GLU A 117 -5.46 -30.66 13.94
N THR A 118 -5.57 -31.94 13.70
CA THR A 118 -6.26 -32.87 14.58
C THR A 118 -5.30 -33.97 15.01
N ARG A 119 -5.05 -34.07 16.32
CA ARG A 119 -4.26 -35.15 16.91
C ARG A 119 -5.11 -36.37 17.32
N GLY A 120 -6.45 -36.19 17.25
CA GLY A 120 -7.41 -37.22 17.60
C GLY A 120 -7.53 -37.50 19.11
N ALA A 121 -7.06 -36.57 19.94
CA ALA A 121 -7.09 -36.67 21.38
C ALA A 121 -8.20 -35.87 22.06
N GLY A 122 -8.91 -35.02 21.27
CA GLY A 122 -9.94 -34.13 21.75
C GLY A 122 -11.09 -33.95 20.76
N LYS A 123 -11.91 -32.95 21.02
CA LYS A 123 -13.01 -32.54 20.14
C LYS A 123 -12.58 -31.43 19.23
N ARG A 124 -12.88 -31.56 17.92
CA ARG A 124 -12.70 -30.48 16.96
C ARG A 124 -13.83 -29.45 17.09
N ASP A 125 -13.46 -28.18 17.14
CA ASP A 125 -14.37 -27.04 17.16
C ASP A 125 -13.78 -25.86 16.39
N TRP A 126 -14.56 -24.80 16.21
CA TRP A 126 -14.16 -23.53 15.58
C TRP A 126 -14.37 -22.42 16.59
N LEU A 127 -13.32 -21.66 16.88
CA LEU A 127 -13.32 -20.58 17.86
C LEU A 127 -12.87 -19.26 17.24
N GLY A 128 -13.48 -18.17 17.66
CA GLY A 128 -13.13 -16.84 17.20
C GLY A 128 -13.80 -15.74 18.01
N LEU A 129 -14.19 -14.64 17.35
CA LEU A 129 -14.77 -13.46 17.96
C LEU A 129 -16.02 -13.74 18.82
N ARG A 130 -16.86 -14.69 18.39
CA ARG A 130 -18.07 -15.09 19.10
C ARG A 130 -17.75 -15.69 20.46
N GLU A 131 -16.93 -16.73 20.48
CA GLU A 131 -16.56 -17.44 21.71
C GLU A 131 -15.74 -16.55 22.65
N PHE A 132 -14.87 -15.71 22.09
CA PHE A 132 -14.10 -14.71 22.82
C PHE A 132 -15.04 -13.69 23.53
N SER A 133 -15.98 -13.08 22.79
CA SER A 133 -16.89 -12.08 23.38
C SER A 133 -17.87 -12.65 24.40
N GLN A 134 -18.21 -13.95 24.27
CA GLN A 134 -19.09 -14.67 25.19
C GLN A 134 -18.35 -15.25 26.44
N ASN A 135 -17.03 -15.07 26.54
CA ASN A 135 -16.19 -15.73 27.55
C ASN A 135 -16.40 -17.25 27.62
N ARG A 136 -16.65 -17.90 26.46
CA ARG A 136 -17.09 -19.30 26.41
C ARG A 136 -16.05 -20.28 26.93
N TYR A 137 -14.78 -19.99 26.81
CA TYR A 137 -13.68 -20.84 27.29
C TYR A 137 -12.70 -19.95 28.09
N PRO A 138 -13.00 -19.69 29.38
CA PRO A 138 -12.30 -18.64 30.15
C PRO A 138 -10.81 -18.92 30.41
N LYS A 139 -10.31 -20.10 30.08
CA LYS A 139 -8.87 -20.40 30.18
C LYS A 139 -8.12 -20.21 28.85
N LEU A 140 -8.85 -20.01 27.75
CA LEU A 140 -8.25 -19.83 26.44
C LEU A 140 -7.94 -18.39 26.10
N TRP A 141 -8.61 -17.46 26.79
CA TRP A 141 -8.44 -16.02 26.64
C TRP A 141 -8.39 -15.33 28.01
N PRO A 142 -7.77 -14.13 28.08
CA PRO A 142 -8.13 -13.19 29.13
C PRO A 142 -9.63 -12.89 29.06
N PRO A 143 -10.29 -12.62 30.18
CA PRO A 143 -11.71 -12.25 30.17
C PRO A 143 -11.99 -11.07 29.22
N PHE A 144 -13.12 -11.07 28.55
CA PHE A 144 -13.50 -9.99 27.63
C PHE A 144 -13.45 -8.61 28.29
N GLU A 145 -13.84 -8.52 29.56
CA GLU A 145 -13.79 -7.31 30.39
C GLU A 145 -12.36 -6.80 30.64
N HIS A 146 -11.35 -7.62 30.46
CA HIS A 146 -9.95 -7.19 30.54
C HIS A 146 -9.63 -6.15 29.44
N TYR A 147 -10.16 -6.38 28.24
CA TYR A 147 -9.98 -5.48 27.10
C TYR A 147 -11.04 -4.39 27.03
N PHE A 148 -12.26 -4.68 27.50
CA PHE A 148 -13.43 -3.82 27.42
C PHE A 148 -14.10 -3.69 28.81
N PRO A 149 -13.50 -2.90 29.73
CA PRO A 149 -14.08 -2.68 31.05
C PRO A 149 -15.48 -2.07 30.92
N GLY A 150 -16.49 -2.76 31.45
CA GLY A 150 -17.90 -2.37 31.32
C GLY A 150 -18.60 -2.87 30.05
N GLY A 151 -17.92 -3.70 29.25
CA GLY A 151 -18.45 -4.27 28.00
C GLY A 151 -18.45 -3.29 26.82
N LEU A 152 -18.97 -3.75 25.69
CA LEU A 152 -19.21 -2.94 24.49
C LEU A 152 -20.70 -2.65 24.34
N VAL A 153 -21.02 -1.47 23.80
CA VAL A 153 -22.40 -1.01 23.58
C VAL A 153 -22.54 -0.61 22.11
N ASN A 154 -23.58 -1.11 21.45
CA ASN A 154 -23.82 -0.84 20.04
C ASN A 154 -24.42 0.56 19.78
N SER A 155 -24.60 0.90 18.51
CA SER A 155 -25.14 2.21 18.09
C SER A 155 -26.58 2.48 18.53
N ASP A 156 -27.29 1.47 19.04
CA ASP A 156 -28.66 1.56 19.57
C ASP A 156 -28.67 1.65 21.10
N GLY A 157 -27.50 1.60 21.76
CA GLY A 157 -27.36 1.67 23.21
C GLY A 157 -27.51 0.32 23.93
N GLU A 158 -27.47 -0.80 23.20
CA GLU A 158 -27.63 -2.14 23.74
C GLU A 158 -26.26 -2.81 23.99
N PRO A 159 -26.12 -3.60 25.08
CA PRO A 159 -24.91 -4.37 25.33
C PRO A 159 -24.66 -5.40 24.24
N VAL A 160 -23.39 -5.53 23.82
CA VAL A 160 -22.95 -6.49 22.81
C VAL A 160 -22.64 -7.85 23.47
N GLY A 161 -23.45 -8.87 23.15
CA GLY A 161 -23.26 -10.23 23.65
C GLY A 161 -22.55 -11.16 22.65
N ASP A 162 -22.50 -10.80 21.38
CA ASP A 162 -21.85 -11.53 20.30
C ASP A 162 -21.20 -10.53 19.35
N LEU A 163 -19.89 -10.41 19.42
CA LEU A 163 -19.13 -9.41 18.66
C LEU A 163 -19.14 -9.72 17.15
N LEU A 164 -19.11 -11.00 16.77
CA LEU A 164 -19.18 -11.39 15.36
C LEU A 164 -20.53 -11.00 14.76
N GLU A 165 -21.61 -11.32 15.45
CA GLU A 165 -22.98 -11.02 15.00
C GLU A 165 -23.24 -9.52 14.89
N GLU A 166 -22.74 -8.74 15.88
CA GLU A 166 -22.91 -7.28 15.91
C GLU A 166 -22.13 -6.57 14.81
N ALA A 167 -20.87 -6.94 14.58
CA ALA A 167 -19.95 -6.15 13.78
C ALA A 167 -19.66 -6.71 12.38
N CYS A 168 -20.20 -7.88 12.03
CA CYS A 168 -20.03 -8.49 10.72
C CYS A 168 -20.77 -7.70 9.63
N SER A 169 -20.10 -7.48 8.50
CA SER A 169 -20.73 -6.96 7.28
C SER A 169 -21.78 -7.94 6.74
N ARG A 170 -22.85 -7.41 6.15
CA ARG A 170 -23.96 -8.24 5.63
C ARG A 170 -24.28 -7.89 4.20
N ASP A 171 -24.61 -8.91 3.41
CA ASP A 171 -25.11 -8.71 2.06
C ASP A 171 -26.56 -8.17 2.03
N ILE A 172 -27.08 -7.95 0.84
CA ILE A 172 -28.44 -7.41 0.64
C ILE A 172 -29.54 -8.30 1.24
N TYR A 173 -29.26 -9.60 1.46
CA TYR A 173 -30.16 -10.58 2.04
C TYR A 173 -29.98 -10.74 3.55
N GLY A 174 -29.07 -9.97 4.16
CA GLY A 174 -28.75 -10.04 5.58
C GLY A 174 -27.78 -11.17 5.95
N VAL A 175 -27.20 -11.86 4.95
CA VAL A 175 -26.22 -12.93 5.18
C VAL A 175 -24.86 -12.31 5.47
N PRO A 176 -24.10 -12.83 6.47
CA PRO A 176 -22.76 -12.37 6.74
C PRO A 176 -21.84 -12.46 5.51
N CYS A 177 -21.13 -11.40 5.21
CA CYS A 177 -20.11 -11.39 4.17
C CYS A 177 -18.82 -12.04 4.68
N HIS A 178 -18.17 -12.83 3.83
CA HIS A 178 -16.89 -13.44 4.15
C HIS A 178 -15.90 -13.27 2.98
N ALA A 179 -14.61 -13.35 3.29
CA ALA A 179 -13.57 -13.24 2.31
C ALA A 179 -13.51 -14.50 1.42
N HIS A 180 -13.45 -14.30 0.10
CA HIS A 180 -13.35 -15.37 -0.89
C HIS A 180 -11.91 -15.68 -1.32
N TRP A 181 -10.94 -14.91 -0.85
CA TRP A 181 -9.52 -15.12 -1.15
C TRP A 181 -8.87 -16.19 -0.29
N VAL A 182 -9.55 -16.61 0.79
CA VAL A 182 -9.16 -17.71 1.65
C VAL A 182 -10.06 -18.91 1.43
N GLU A 183 -9.46 -20.08 1.37
CA GLU A 183 -10.17 -21.35 1.17
C GLU A 183 -9.86 -22.30 2.31
N CYS A 184 -10.87 -22.97 2.82
CA CYS A 184 -10.75 -24.04 3.79
C CYS A 184 -11.68 -25.21 3.40
N PRO A 185 -11.13 -26.40 3.12
CA PRO A 185 -11.95 -27.56 2.72
C PRO A 185 -12.98 -27.99 3.76
N ASP A 186 -12.71 -27.73 5.02
CA ASP A 186 -13.54 -28.17 6.14
C ASP A 186 -14.64 -27.21 6.52
N ARG A 187 -14.57 -25.96 6.03
CA ARG A 187 -15.53 -24.91 6.36
C ARG A 187 -15.57 -23.82 5.28
N GLU A 188 -16.75 -23.57 4.74
CA GLU A 188 -16.95 -22.57 3.69
C GLU A 188 -16.79 -21.13 4.21
N HIS A 189 -17.31 -20.84 5.41
CA HIS A 189 -17.30 -19.49 5.99
C HIS A 189 -16.54 -19.47 7.31
N PHE A 190 -15.35 -18.89 7.34
CA PHE A 190 -14.51 -18.82 8.53
C PHE A 190 -13.69 -17.51 8.62
N CYS A 191 -13.76 -16.64 7.60
CA CYS A 191 -13.13 -15.34 7.58
C CYS A 191 -14.17 -14.28 7.20
N TYR A 192 -14.77 -13.65 8.19
CA TYR A 192 -15.86 -12.70 7.98
C TYR A 192 -15.31 -11.28 7.78
N THR A 193 -15.90 -10.54 6.84
CA THR A 193 -15.57 -9.12 6.70
C THR A 193 -16.27 -8.33 7.80
N MET A 194 -15.51 -7.49 8.51
CA MET A 194 -16.04 -6.69 9.62
C MET A 194 -16.37 -5.28 9.14
N ASP A 195 -17.48 -4.73 9.64
CA ASP A 195 -17.95 -3.41 9.20
C ASP A 195 -17.22 -2.27 9.91
N ARG A 196 -16.52 -1.44 9.14
CA ARG A 196 -15.81 -0.25 9.64
C ARG A 196 -16.74 0.91 10.01
N ASN A 197 -17.98 0.91 9.52
CA ASN A 197 -18.98 1.87 9.94
C ASN A 197 -19.57 1.53 11.32
N ASN A 198 -19.43 0.28 11.77
CA ASN A 198 -19.87 -0.15 13.09
C ASN A 198 -18.96 0.42 14.20
N PRO A 199 -19.49 1.19 15.17
CA PRO A 199 -18.68 1.78 16.24
C PRO A 199 -18.07 0.73 17.18
N VAL A 200 -18.75 -0.39 17.38
CA VAL A 200 -18.26 -1.49 18.24
C VAL A 200 -16.98 -2.10 17.65
N TRP A 201 -16.94 -2.28 16.31
CA TRP A 201 -15.74 -2.77 15.66
C TRP A 201 -14.57 -1.80 15.79
N ARG A 202 -14.82 -0.49 15.65
CA ARG A 202 -13.78 0.52 15.88
C ARG A 202 -13.25 0.51 17.30
N ASP A 203 -14.12 0.34 18.29
CA ASP A 203 -13.71 0.23 19.69
C ASP A 203 -12.90 -1.05 19.98
N TYR A 204 -13.22 -2.14 19.26
CA TYR A 204 -12.43 -3.36 19.28
C TYR A 204 -11.02 -3.13 18.72
N LEU A 205 -10.90 -2.47 17.56
CA LEU A 205 -9.60 -2.13 16.97
C LEU A 205 -8.79 -1.18 17.85
N LYS A 206 -9.44 -0.25 18.57
CA LYS A 206 -8.78 0.62 19.56
C LYS A 206 -8.18 -0.18 20.72
N ALA A 207 -8.78 -1.29 21.12
CA ALA A 207 -8.18 -2.17 22.13
C ALA A 207 -6.88 -2.79 21.62
N ILE A 208 -6.82 -3.24 20.36
CA ILE A 208 -5.60 -3.76 19.75
C ILE A 208 -4.52 -2.67 19.67
N ILE A 209 -4.90 -1.45 19.28
CA ILE A 209 -3.98 -0.31 19.25
C ILE A 209 -3.37 -0.04 20.62
N ARG A 210 -4.18 -0.06 21.70
CA ARG A 210 -3.68 0.12 23.06
C ARG A 210 -2.62 -0.92 23.40
N ILE A 211 -2.89 -2.19 23.12
CA ILE A 211 -1.99 -3.30 23.42
C ILE A 211 -0.66 -3.12 22.70
N GLN A 212 -0.66 -2.72 21.43
CA GLN A 212 0.56 -2.46 20.66
C GLN A 212 1.37 -1.32 21.30
N ILE A 213 0.73 -0.21 21.63
CA ILE A 213 1.39 0.95 22.27
C ILE A 213 1.90 0.61 23.67
N ASP A 214 1.16 -0.18 24.44
CA ASP A 214 1.57 -0.61 25.78
C ASP A 214 2.79 -1.55 25.73
N ALA A 215 2.86 -2.41 24.72
CA ALA A 215 4.04 -3.23 24.43
C ALA A 215 5.28 -2.40 24.03
N GLY A 216 5.08 -1.13 23.65
CA GLY A 216 6.17 -0.19 23.42
C GLY A 216 6.55 -0.02 21.96
N VAL A 217 5.67 -0.31 21.00
CA VAL A 217 5.94 -0.06 19.57
C VAL A 217 6.22 1.41 19.30
N ASP A 218 7.01 1.69 18.28
CA ASP A 218 7.30 3.06 17.83
C ASP A 218 6.25 3.59 16.84
N GLY A 219 5.51 2.68 16.22
CA GLY A 219 4.41 2.99 15.32
C GLY A 219 3.34 1.91 15.29
N VAL A 220 2.20 2.23 14.73
CA VAL A 220 1.12 1.28 14.43
C VAL A 220 0.82 1.28 12.95
N GLN A 221 0.63 0.09 12.39
CA GLN A 221 0.14 -0.10 11.04
C GLN A 221 -1.33 -0.50 11.10
N LEU A 222 -2.22 0.34 10.59
CA LEU A 222 -3.64 0.04 10.46
C LEU A 222 -3.85 -0.73 9.14
N ASP A 223 -4.11 -2.03 9.26
CA ASP A 223 -4.16 -2.92 8.11
C ASP A 223 -5.48 -2.80 7.31
N GLU A 224 -5.42 -3.15 6.02
CA GLU A 224 -6.54 -3.29 5.07
C GLU A 224 -7.61 -2.17 5.19
N ALA A 225 -7.20 -0.93 5.06
CA ALA A 225 -8.10 0.23 5.15
C ALA A 225 -9.25 0.20 4.12
N GLU A 226 -9.08 -0.51 2.98
CA GLU A 226 -10.02 -0.59 1.86
C GLU A 226 -11.22 -1.53 2.10
N LEU A 227 -11.25 -2.27 3.18
CA LEU A 227 -12.29 -3.29 3.40
C LEU A 227 -13.74 -2.83 3.20
N PRO A 228 -14.13 -1.58 3.51
CA PRO A 228 -15.46 -1.08 3.16
C PRO A 228 -15.77 -1.14 1.66
N LEU A 229 -14.76 -0.97 0.80
CA LEU A 229 -14.92 -1.12 -0.65
C LEU A 229 -14.81 -2.58 -1.10
N THR A 230 -13.89 -3.34 -0.51
CA THR A 230 -13.75 -4.78 -0.78
C THR A 230 -15.03 -5.55 -0.44
N THR A 231 -15.70 -5.18 0.65
CA THR A 231 -16.99 -5.79 1.05
C THR A 231 -18.08 -5.64 -0.01
N LEU A 232 -18.02 -4.59 -0.86
CA LEU A 232 -18.94 -4.46 -1.99
C LEU A 232 -18.85 -5.64 -2.98
N GLN A 233 -17.65 -6.23 -3.13
CA GLN A 233 -17.46 -7.42 -3.99
C GLN A 233 -18.13 -8.66 -3.44
N TYR A 234 -18.35 -8.71 -2.13
CA TYR A 234 -19.04 -9.80 -1.44
C TYR A 234 -20.55 -9.55 -1.29
N GLY A 235 -21.04 -8.48 -1.91
CA GLY A 235 -22.46 -8.11 -1.94
C GLY A 235 -22.93 -7.22 -0.79
N GLY A 236 -22.03 -6.69 0.03
CA GLY A 236 -22.36 -5.87 1.21
C GLY A 236 -21.76 -4.44 1.14
N CYS A 237 -21.91 -3.60 2.17
CA CYS A 237 -22.52 -3.94 3.46
C CYS A 237 -23.92 -3.32 3.60
N PHE A 238 -24.90 -4.10 3.99
CA PHE A 238 -26.27 -3.66 4.29
C PHE A 238 -26.60 -3.81 5.79
N CYS A 239 -25.59 -3.80 6.67
CA CYS A 239 -25.82 -3.77 8.11
C CYS A 239 -26.49 -2.46 8.56
N LYS A 240 -27.01 -2.44 9.79
CA LYS A 240 -27.72 -1.28 10.36
C LYS A 240 -26.92 0.02 10.32
N ASP A 241 -25.62 -0.04 10.62
CA ASP A 241 -24.76 1.15 10.69
C ASP A 241 -24.43 1.70 9.30
N CYS A 242 -24.15 0.83 8.32
CA CYS A 242 -24.01 1.21 6.91
C CYS A 242 -25.29 1.86 6.37
N LEU A 243 -26.46 1.29 6.63
CA LEU A 243 -27.75 1.83 6.19
C LEU A 243 -28.05 3.19 6.86
N LYS A 244 -27.78 3.32 8.17
CA LYS A 244 -27.93 4.58 8.90
C LYS A 244 -26.97 5.65 8.36
N GLY A 245 -25.72 5.27 8.12
CA GLY A 245 -24.70 6.18 7.56
C GLY A 245 -25.05 6.61 6.14
N PHE A 246 -25.53 5.71 5.29
CA PHE A 246 -25.92 6.04 3.92
C PHE A 246 -27.15 6.96 3.86
N ARG A 247 -28.14 6.76 4.74
CA ARG A 247 -29.25 7.71 4.88
C ARG A 247 -28.77 9.12 5.24
N ALA A 248 -27.85 9.22 6.21
CA ALA A 248 -27.26 10.49 6.61
C ALA A 248 -26.48 11.15 5.47
N TYR A 249 -25.70 10.35 4.71
CA TYR A 249 -25.00 10.83 3.51
C TYR A 249 -25.97 11.38 2.47
N LEU A 250 -27.03 10.64 2.11
CA LEU A 250 -28.04 11.12 1.15
C LEU A 250 -28.75 12.38 1.62
N ALA A 251 -29.00 12.51 2.94
CA ALA A 251 -29.60 13.69 3.52
C ALA A 251 -28.69 14.93 3.49
N SER A 252 -27.38 14.75 3.44
CA SER A 252 -26.40 15.83 3.36
C SER A 252 -26.19 16.40 1.95
N LEU A 253 -26.64 15.68 0.91
CA LEU A 253 -26.48 16.14 -0.47
C LEU A 253 -27.37 17.34 -0.78
N PRO A 254 -26.89 18.33 -1.55
CA PRO A 254 -27.70 19.41 -2.07
C PRO A 254 -28.92 18.89 -2.84
N ALA A 255 -30.01 19.63 -2.84
CA ALA A 255 -31.26 19.19 -3.47
C ALA A 255 -31.11 18.98 -4.99
N GLU A 256 -30.26 19.76 -5.65
CA GLU A 256 -29.88 19.66 -7.06
C GLU A 256 -29.08 18.40 -7.37
N ASP A 257 -28.25 17.92 -6.44
CA ASP A 257 -27.40 16.74 -6.60
C ASP A 257 -28.13 15.44 -6.25
N LEU A 258 -29.39 15.55 -5.80
CA LEU A 258 -30.16 14.38 -5.45
C LEU A 258 -30.60 13.61 -6.70
N PRO A 259 -30.23 12.32 -6.82
CA PRO A 259 -30.66 11.49 -7.94
C PRO A 259 -32.17 11.45 -8.07
N ALA A 260 -32.65 11.40 -9.31
CA ALA A 260 -34.08 11.28 -9.60
C ALA A 260 -34.72 10.08 -8.89
N ALA A 261 -33.95 8.99 -8.70
CA ALA A 261 -34.37 7.79 -7.97
C ALA A 261 -34.75 8.04 -6.49
N ARG A 262 -34.27 9.16 -5.91
CA ARG A 262 -34.61 9.55 -4.53
C ARG A 262 -35.88 10.38 -4.41
N ARG A 263 -36.39 10.96 -5.48
CA ARG A 263 -37.57 11.82 -5.42
C ARG A 263 -38.76 11.04 -4.88
N GLY A 264 -39.23 11.40 -3.68
CA GLY A 264 -40.34 10.73 -3.01
C GLY A 264 -39.96 9.62 -2.02
N VAL A 265 -38.66 9.42 -1.74
CA VAL A 265 -38.20 8.46 -0.72
C VAL A 265 -38.11 9.17 0.65
N ASP A 266 -38.76 8.62 1.67
CA ASP A 266 -38.61 9.05 3.05
C ASP A 266 -37.29 8.53 3.62
N LEU A 267 -36.30 9.42 3.77
CA LEU A 267 -35.00 9.04 4.28
C LEU A 267 -34.98 8.63 5.76
N THR A 268 -36.02 8.94 6.51
CA THR A 268 -36.07 8.54 7.93
C THR A 268 -36.23 7.05 8.10
N THR A 269 -36.89 6.41 7.14
CA THR A 269 -37.17 4.95 7.12
C THR A 269 -36.50 4.21 5.95
N PHE A 270 -35.76 4.91 5.11
CA PHE A 270 -35.19 4.34 3.90
C PHE A 270 -34.22 3.18 4.21
N HIS A 271 -34.56 1.99 3.74
CA HIS A 271 -33.69 0.83 3.77
C HIS A 271 -33.21 0.50 2.37
N TYR A 272 -31.97 0.85 2.04
CA TYR A 272 -31.46 0.76 0.67
C TYR A 272 -31.56 -0.65 0.09
N GLY A 273 -31.21 -1.69 0.85
CA GLY A 273 -31.30 -3.09 0.39
C GLY A 273 -32.73 -3.51 0.10
N GLU A 274 -33.68 -3.29 1.02
CA GLU A 274 -35.10 -3.62 0.82
C GLU A 274 -35.70 -2.85 -0.37
N TRP A 275 -35.31 -1.58 -0.51
CA TRP A 275 -35.74 -0.74 -1.61
C TRP A 275 -35.24 -1.25 -2.96
N LEU A 276 -34.00 -1.76 -3.05
CA LEU A 276 -33.49 -2.40 -4.26
C LEU A 276 -34.23 -3.70 -4.58
N LEU A 277 -34.37 -4.58 -3.61
CA LEU A 277 -35.08 -5.86 -3.77
C LEU A 277 -36.53 -5.66 -4.22
N ALA A 278 -37.23 -4.68 -3.66
CA ALA A 278 -38.61 -4.35 -4.06
C ALA A 278 -38.70 -3.88 -5.51
N GLN A 279 -37.63 -3.41 -6.12
CA GLN A 279 -37.56 -3.02 -7.54
C GLN A 279 -36.95 -4.10 -8.43
N GLY A 280 -36.63 -5.27 -7.88
CA GLY A 280 -36.07 -6.39 -8.62
C GLY A 280 -34.56 -6.31 -8.90
N TYR A 281 -33.84 -5.44 -8.21
CA TYR A 281 -32.38 -5.38 -8.30
C TYR A 281 -31.72 -6.34 -7.30
N ASP A 282 -30.64 -6.97 -7.73
CA ASP A 282 -29.78 -7.78 -6.88
C ASP A 282 -28.37 -7.16 -6.85
N PHE A 283 -28.04 -6.50 -5.74
CA PHE A 283 -26.73 -5.86 -5.55
C PHE A 283 -25.56 -6.85 -5.57
N LYS A 284 -25.80 -8.10 -5.24
CA LYS A 284 -24.75 -9.14 -5.20
C LYS A 284 -24.30 -9.57 -6.59
N THR A 285 -25.23 -9.60 -7.55
CA THR A 285 -24.97 -10.09 -8.91
C THR A 285 -24.68 -8.97 -9.91
N ASP A 286 -25.32 -7.81 -9.74
CA ASP A 286 -25.17 -6.67 -10.66
C ASP A 286 -25.30 -5.33 -9.92
N ARG A 287 -24.35 -5.08 -9.00
CA ARG A 287 -24.36 -3.87 -8.17
C ARG A 287 -24.29 -2.57 -8.97
N GLU A 288 -23.58 -2.57 -10.09
CA GLU A 288 -23.37 -1.35 -10.87
C GLU A 288 -24.63 -0.86 -11.59
N ALA A 289 -25.51 -1.78 -11.95
CA ALA A 289 -26.82 -1.46 -12.51
C ALA A 289 -27.80 -0.95 -11.44
N THR A 290 -27.48 -1.07 -10.14
CA THR A 290 -28.41 -0.67 -9.08
C THR A 290 -28.49 0.84 -8.96
N PRO A 291 -29.71 1.40 -8.83
CA PRO A 291 -29.88 2.83 -8.57
C PRO A 291 -29.12 3.27 -7.29
N LEU A 292 -28.54 4.45 -7.31
CA LEU A 292 -27.75 5.03 -6.22
C LEU A 292 -26.39 4.35 -5.97
N PHE A 293 -25.95 3.38 -6.77
CA PHE A 293 -24.66 2.69 -6.54
C PHE A 293 -23.48 3.68 -6.48
N ALA A 294 -23.39 4.64 -7.39
CA ALA A 294 -22.31 5.63 -7.38
C ALA A 294 -22.28 6.45 -6.07
N HIS A 295 -23.47 6.77 -5.51
CA HIS A 295 -23.56 7.44 -4.21
C HIS A 295 -23.19 6.51 -3.05
N TYR A 296 -23.56 5.24 -3.15
CA TYR A 296 -23.20 4.25 -2.13
C TYR A 296 -21.70 3.98 -2.11
N LEU A 297 -21.08 3.88 -3.28
CA LEU A 297 -19.63 3.76 -3.44
C LEU A 297 -18.90 4.99 -2.86
N ARG A 298 -19.39 6.21 -3.14
CA ARG A 298 -18.86 7.47 -2.59
C ARG A 298 -19.00 7.54 -1.07
N PHE A 299 -20.13 7.08 -0.53
CA PHE A 299 -20.34 6.94 0.92
C PHE A 299 -19.30 6.00 1.55
N GLN A 300 -19.04 4.85 0.96
CA GLN A 300 -18.06 3.89 1.48
C GLN A 300 -16.61 4.41 1.38
N ARG A 301 -16.25 5.15 0.32
CA ARG A 301 -14.96 5.86 0.28
C ARG A 301 -14.83 6.85 1.43
N GLY A 302 -15.87 7.62 1.70
CA GLY A 302 -15.89 8.52 2.84
C GLY A 302 -15.80 7.79 4.18
N ALA A 303 -16.35 6.57 4.28
CA ALA A 303 -16.22 5.74 5.47
C ALA A 303 -14.76 5.35 5.74
N ILE A 304 -14.00 4.96 4.72
CA ILE A 304 -12.56 4.66 4.84
C ILE A 304 -11.85 5.84 5.50
N THR A 305 -12.04 7.03 4.95
CA THR A 305 -11.37 8.25 5.45
C THR A 305 -11.73 8.54 6.90
N ARG A 306 -13.02 8.43 7.25
CA ARG A 306 -13.49 8.72 8.61
C ARG A 306 -12.95 7.75 9.65
N TYR A 307 -13.10 6.44 9.43
CA TYR A 307 -12.68 5.47 10.44
C TYR A 307 -11.15 5.40 10.58
N PHE A 308 -10.42 5.51 9.46
CA PHE A 308 -8.96 5.52 9.52
C PHE A 308 -8.46 6.74 10.30
N ALA A 309 -9.00 7.91 10.02
CA ALA A 309 -8.67 9.12 10.78
C ALA A 309 -8.99 8.96 12.28
N GLU A 310 -10.14 8.39 12.64
CA GLU A 310 -10.51 8.11 14.02
C GLU A 310 -9.49 7.20 14.72
N LEU A 311 -9.08 6.10 14.07
CA LEU A 311 -8.11 5.17 14.65
C LEU A 311 -6.71 5.77 14.74
N ALA A 312 -6.29 6.52 13.72
CA ALA A 312 -4.99 7.20 13.69
C ALA A 312 -4.90 8.27 14.78
N ASP A 313 -5.92 9.09 14.92
CA ASP A 313 -6.00 10.13 15.95
C ASP A 313 -6.05 9.49 17.35
N TYR A 314 -6.84 8.42 17.52
CA TYR A 314 -6.90 7.65 18.76
C TYR A 314 -5.53 7.09 19.17
N ALA A 315 -4.77 6.53 18.23
CA ALA A 315 -3.44 5.98 18.50
C ALA A 315 -2.50 7.07 19.06
N ARG A 316 -2.49 8.25 18.44
CA ARG A 316 -1.68 9.39 18.90
C ARG A 316 -2.13 9.92 20.25
N ASP A 317 -3.44 10.08 20.47
CA ASP A 317 -4.00 10.56 21.73
C ASP A 317 -3.70 9.60 22.87
N TYR A 318 -3.88 8.30 22.63
CA TYR A 318 -3.57 7.28 23.64
C TYR A 318 -2.07 7.26 23.96
N ALA A 319 -1.19 7.26 22.98
CA ALA A 319 0.25 7.32 23.20
C ALA A 319 0.64 8.57 24.00
N THR A 320 0.12 9.74 23.64
CA THR A 320 0.34 11.00 24.35
C THR A 320 -0.11 10.90 25.80
N SER A 321 -1.27 10.27 26.08
CA SER A 321 -1.75 10.05 27.45
C SER A 321 -0.80 9.18 28.29
N GLN A 322 0.00 8.35 27.66
CA GLN A 322 1.03 7.52 28.28
C GLN A 322 2.43 8.18 28.28
N GLY A 323 2.51 9.45 27.89
CA GLY A 323 3.80 10.17 27.77
C GLY A 323 4.70 9.64 26.66
N LYS A 324 4.12 9.06 25.61
CA LYS A 324 4.80 8.48 24.44
C LYS A 324 4.38 9.22 23.18
N GLU A 325 5.20 9.10 22.15
CA GLU A 325 4.85 9.40 20.76
C GLU A 325 4.70 8.10 19.98
N VAL A 326 3.78 8.06 19.03
CA VAL A 326 3.60 6.92 18.13
C VAL A 326 3.43 7.42 16.69
N LEU A 327 4.12 6.76 15.78
CA LEU A 327 3.96 6.95 14.34
C LEU A 327 2.76 6.13 13.85
N VAL A 328 2.14 6.58 12.77
CA VAL A 328 0.99 5.87 12.16
C VAL A 328 1.31 5.54 10.72
N SER A 329 0.97 4.35 10.31
CA SER A 329 0.93 3.90 8.93
C SER A 329 -0.32 3.07 8.67
N GLY A 330 -0.53 2.66 7.43
CA GLY A 330 -1.46 1.62 7.04
C GLY A 330 -0.76 0.64 6.10
N ASN A 331 -1.27 -0.58 5.99
CA ASN A 331 -0.94 -1.43 4.85
C ASN A 331 -1.84 -0.98 3.68
N PHE A 332 -1.30 -0.12 2.84
CA PHE A 332 -2.01 0.40 1.68
C PHE A 332 -1.88 -0.56 0.50
N PHE A 333 -2.67 -1.62 0.52
CA PHE A 333 -2.62 -2.68 -0.48
C PHE A 333 -2.68 -2.13 -1.90
N ASN A 334 -1.67 -2.45 -2.73
CA ASN A 334 -1.47 -1.93 -4.09
C ASN A 334 -1.44 -0.38 -4.20
N LEU A 335 -1.40 0.35 -3.11
CA LEU A 335 -1.47 1.81 -3.04
C LEU A 335 -2.62 2.38 -3.89
N LEU A 336 -3.82 1.82 -3.69
CA LEU A 336 -5.02 2.27 -4.42
C LEU A 336 -5.25 3.78 -4.21
N ASP A 337 -5.77 4.45 -5.21
CA ASP A 337 -5.96 5.90 -5.21
C ASP A 337 -6.92 6.42 -4.14
N GLN A 338 -7.88 5.61 -3.70
CA GLN A 338 -8.76 5.97 -2.58
C GLN A 338 -8.00 6.20 -1.26
N TYR A 339 -6.82 5.63 -1.09
CA TYR A 339 -5.98 5.89 0.08
C TYR A 339 -5.32 7.27 0.08
N TYR A 340 -5.33 7.97 -1.06
CA TYR A 340 -4.70 9.28 -1.14
C TYR A 340 -5.31 10.29 -0.15
N ALA A 341 -6.58 10.13 0.20
CA ALA A 341 -7.22 10.90 1.26
C ALA A 341 -6.67 10.61 2.67
N LEU A 342 -6.03 9.44 2.86
CA LEU A 342 -5.44 9.02 4.14
C LEU A 342 -3.99 9.45 4.31
N GLU A 343 -3.30 9.79 3.21
CA GLU A 343 -1.89 10.15 3.24
C GLU A 343 -1.58 11.22 4.30
N PRO A 344 -2.37 12.31 4.50
CA PRO A 344 -2.09 13.30 5.53
C PRO A 344 -2.14 12.77 6.98
N LYS A 345 -2.75 11.61 7.20
CA LYS A 345 -2.91 11.01 8.53
C LYS A 345 -1.79 10.04 8.91
N VAL A 346 -0.86 9.76 8.00
CA VAL A 346 0.23 8.80 8.24
C VAL A 346 1.60 9.48 8.21
N ASP A 347 2.57 8.84 8.85
CA ASP A 347 3.94 9.32 8.96
C ASP A 347 4.89 8.54 8.02
N LEU A 348 4.52 7.32 7.69
CA LEU A 348 5.21 6.39 6.80
C LEU A 348 4.19 5.70 5.91
N ILE A 349 4.49 5.54 4.64
CA ILE A 349 3.68 4.71 3.73
C ILE A 349 4.23 3.28 3.75
N ILE A 350 3.41 2.33 4.16
CA ILE A 350 3.65 0.91 3.97
C ILE A 350 2.64 0.43 2.93
N THR A 351 3.11 -0.25 1.90
CA THR A 351 2.23 -0.74 0.81
C THR A 351 2.62 -2.14 0.40
N GLU A 352 1.66 -3.04 0.37
CA GLU A 352 1.83 -4.37 -0.15
C GLU A 352 1.53 -4.39 -1.66
N MET A 353 2.43 -4.98 -2.44
CA MET A 353 2.30 -5.09 -3.88
C MET A 353 1.76 -6.47 -4.27
N ARG A 354 0.52 -6.54 -4.72
CA ARG A 354 -0.13 -7.82 -5.08
C ARG A 354 0.60 -8.61 -6.15
N ASN A 355 1.07 -7.94 -7.19
CA ASN A 355 1.68 -8.56 -8.36
C ASN A 355 3.03 -7.92 -8.68
N THR A 356 4.06 -8.29 -7.93
CA THR A 356 5.44 -7.85 -8.14
C THR A 356 5.93 -8.25 -9.54
N ARG A 357 6.69 -7.38 -10.19
CA ARG A 357 7.33 -7.61 -11.49
C ARG A 357 8.81 -7.31 -11.41
N TYR A 358 9.61 -7.90 -12.28
CA TYR A 358 11.05 -7.60 -12.34
C TYR A 358 11.36 -6.22 -12.93
N ARG A 359 10.40 -5.56 -13.57
CA ARG A 359 10.52 -4.20 -14.12
C ARG A 359 9.19 -3.48 -13.91
N GLN A 360 9.18 -2.46 -13.04
CA GLN A 360 7.96 -1.74 -12.68
C GLN A 360 8.19 -0.26 -12.34
N PRO A 361 9.01 0.48 -13.12
CA PRO A 361 9.34 1.87 -12.79
C PRO A 361 8.10 2.78 -12.79
N ALA A 362 7.12 2.51 -13.65
CA ALA A 362 5.87 3.28 -13.69
C ALA A 362 5.14 3.24 -12.34
N TRP A 363 5.06 2.06 -11.72
CA TRP A 363 4.42 1.91 -10.42
C TRP A 363 5.18 2.66 -9.32
N TYR A 364 6.52 2.57 -9.28
CA TYR A 364 7.30 3.30 -8.28
C TYR A 364 7.21 4.82 -8.45
N ARG A 365 7.07 5.34 -9.67
CA ARG A 365 6.83 6.77 -9.90
C ARG A 365 5.46 7.19 -9.39
N TYR A 366 4.44 6.36 -9.59
CA TYR A 366 3.12 6.57 -8.98
C TYR A 366 3.22 6.58 -7.44
N VAL A 367 3.93 5.62 -6.85
CA VAL A 367 4.19 5.57 -5.39
C VAL A 367 4.89 6.83 -4.89
N ALA A 368 5.90 7.30 -5.62
CA ALA A 368 6.63 8.51 -5.26
C ALA A 368 5.73 9.74 -5.24
N GLY A 369 4.87 9.89 -6.24
CA GLY A 369 3.90 10.99 -6.30
C GLY A 369 2.83 10.90 -5.21
N PHE A 370 2.33 9.68 -4.93
CA PHE A 370 1.36 9.45 -3.87
C PHE A 370 1.92 9.85 -2.49
N ALA A 371 3.13 9.41 -2.19
CA ALA A 371 3.71 9.57 -0.86
C ALA A 371 4.30 10.97 -0.59
N GLY A 372 4.52 11.78 -1.64
CA GLY A 372 5.14 13.09 -1.49
C GLY A 372 6.52 13.01 -0.81
N SER A 373 6.69 13.64 0.34
CA SER A 373 7.95 13.61 1.10
C SER A 373 8.07 12.45 2.09
N LYS A 374 7.00 11.66 2.31
CA LYS A 374 6.99 10.61 3.33
C LYS A 374 7.81 9.40 2.90
N PRO A 375 8.50 8.74 3.84
CA PRO A 375 9.17 7.47 3.55
C PRO A 375 8.18 6.42 3.04
N VAL A 376 8.68 5.51 2.21
CA VAL A 376 7.88 4.40 1.67
C VAL A 376 8.61 3.09 1.88
N VAL A 377 7.92 2.14 2.49
CA VAL A 377 8.32 0.73 2.56
C VAL A 377 7.34 -0.08 1.73
N VAL A 378 7.87 -0.81 0.76
CA VAL A 378 7.10 -1.68 -0.13
C VAL A 378 7.28 -3.12 0.30
N VAL A 379 6.18 -3.83 0.38
CA VAL A 379 6.13 -5.25 0.70
C VAL A 379 5.64 -6.02 -0.52
N GLU A 380 6.30 -7.09 -0.87
CA GLU A 380 5.88 -7.96 -1.94
C GLU A 380 4.88 -9.02 -1.44
N ASN A 381 3.83 -9.25 -2.21
CA ASN A 381 2.92 -10.35 -1.90
C ASN A 381 3.57 -11.69 -2.26
N PRO A 382 3.70 -12.62 -1.30
CA PRO A 382 4.42 -13.89 -1.52
C PRO A 382 3.79 -14.81 -2.57
N TYR A 383 2.52 -14.59 -2.88
CA TYR A 383 1.74 -15.43 -3.80
C TYR A 383 1.52 -14.77 -5.16
N GLY A 384 1.94 -13.52 -5.31
CA GLY A 384 1.63 -12.69 -6.47
C GLY A 384 2.79 -12.42 -7.42
N GLY A 385 2.48 -12.27 -8.70
CA GLY A 385 3.45 -11.87 -9.71
C GLY A 385 4.62 -12.83 -9.88
N VAL A 386 5.84 -12.28 -9.82
CA VAL A 386 7.10 -13.04 -9.98
C VAL A 386 7.66 -13.59 -8.68
N VAL A 387 7.06 -13.29 -7.53
CA VAL A 387 7.62 -13.67 -6.22
C VAL A 387 7.74 -15.18 -6.04
N PRO A 388 6.72 -16.01 -6.37
CA PRO A 388 6.87 -17.46 -6.26
C PRO A 388 8.03 -18.03 -7.09
N GLU A 389 8.23 -17.54 -8.31
CA GLU A 389 9.35 -17.91 -9.17
C GLU A 389 10.69 -17.47 -8.56
N MET A 390 10.74 -16.23 -8.05
CA MET A 390 11.94 -15.67 -7.43
C MET A 390 12.36 -16.48 -6.21
N VAL A 391 11.42 -16.80 -5.31
CA VAL A 391 11.67 -17.64 -4.14
C VAL A 391 12.22 -19.02 -4.55
N ALA A 392 11.58 -19.67 -5.54
CA ALA A 392 12.03 -20.97 -6.04
C ALA A 392 13.46 -20.93 -6.61
N ASN A 393 13.80 -19.86 -7.33
CA ASN A 393 15.13 -19.65 -7.88
C ASN A 393 16.17 -19.41 -6.79
N LEU A 394 15.88 -18.56 -5.81
CA LEU A 394 16.80 -18.25 -4.72
C LEU A 394 17.12 -19.50 -3.85
N LYS A 395 16.13 -20.37 -3.63
CA LYS A 395 16.33 -21.66 -2.93
C LYS A 395 17.36 -22.59 -3.57
N VAL A 396 17.55 -22.47 -4.89
CA VAL A 396 18.53 -23.27 -5.65
C VAL A 396 19.78 -22.48 -6.08
N GLY A 397 19.98 -21.31 -5.47
CA GLY A 397 21.15 -20.47 -5.72
C GLY A 397 21.12 -19.72 -7.06
N LYS A 398 19.93 -19.39 -7.57
CA LYS A 398 19.71 -18.68 -8.84
C LYS A 398 18.92 -17.39 -8.64
N GLY A 399 18.88 -16.55 -9.69
CA GLY A 399 18.04 -15.36 -9.73
C GLY A 399 18.53 -14.22 -8.83
N TYR A 400 19.78 -14.23 -8.37
CA TYR A 400 20.33 -13.22 -7.47
C TYR A 400 20.25 -11.82 -8.05
N ASP A 401 20.51 -11.65 -9.34
CA ASP A 401 20.42 -10.35 -10.00
C ASP A 401 18.96 -9.88 -10.13
N ARG A 402 18.00 -10.77 -10.27
CA ARG A 402 16.58 -10.41 -10.27
C ARG A 402 16.13 -9.89 -8.89
N PHE A 403 16.62 -10.51 -7.82
CA PHE A 403 16.39 -10.02 -6.47
C PHE A 403 17.08 -8.67 -6.22
N ARG A 404 18.36 -8.51 -6.62
CA ARG A 404 19.04 -7.20 -6.58
C ARG A 404 18.27 -6.14 -7.35
N MET A 405 17.77 -6.48 -8.54
CA MET A 405 16.99 -5.58 -9.40
C MET A 405 15.75 -5.03 -8.65
N SER A 406 14.99 -5.89 -7.96
CA SER A 406 13.79 -5.47 -7.22
C SER A 406 14.11 -4.46 -6.11
N LEU A 407 15.17 -4.70 -5.32
CA LEU A 407 15.53 -3.80 -4.22
C LEU A 407 16.16 -2.48 -4.72
N TYR A 408 17.04 -2.55 -5.72
CA TYR A 408 17.67 -1.35 -6.26
C TYR A 408 16.71 -0.48 -7.09
N GLU A 409 15.73 -1.08 -7.80
CA GLU A 409 14.69 -0.31 -8.50
C GLU A 409 13.87 0.54 -7.53
N ALA A 410 13.43 -0.05 -6.42
CA ALA A 410 12.71 0.68 -5.39
C ALA A 410 13.53 1.87 -4.88
N ALA A 411 14.80 1.64 -4.50
CA ALA A 411 15.70 2.68 -4.00
C ALA A 411 15.98 3.78 -5.03
N ALA A 412 16.25 3.40 -6.28
CA ALA A 412 16.47 4.33 -7.38
C ALA A 412 15.26 5.24 -7.66
N LEU A 413 14.07 4.83 -7.25
CA LEU A 413 12.81 5.57 -7.44
C LEU A 413 12.24 6.14 -6.12
N GLY A 414 13.06 6.21 -5.06
CA GLY A 414 12.73 6.90 -3.81
C GLY A 414 11.86 6.10 -2.85
N ALA A 415 11.74 4.79 -3.04
CA ALA A 415 11.09 3.87 -2.13
C ALA A 415 12.11 2.89 -1.51
N ASN A 416 11.66 2.01 -0.64
CA ASN A 416 12.45 0.89 -0.14
C ASN A 416 11.63 -0.39 -0.24
N MET A 417 12.12 -1.37 -0.99
CA MET A 417 11.58 -2.72 -0.94
C MET A 417 12.09 -3.39 0.33
N SER A 418 11.18 -3.89 1.14
CA SER A 418 11.52 -4.58 2.38
C SER A 418 12.26 -5.90 2.11
N VAL A 419 13.16 -6.26 3.02
CA VAL A 419 13.72 -7.62 3.03
C VAL A 419 12.68 -8.54 3.65
N PRO A 420 12.13 -9.52 2.91
CA PRO A 420 11.04 -10.35 3.40
C PRO A 420 11.54 -11.49 4.28
N TYR A 421 10.87 -11.70 5.39
CA TYR A 421 11.15 -12.77 6.32
C TYR A 421 10.47 -14.09 5.89
N GLY A 422 11.11 -15.22 6.16
CA GLY A 422 10.71 -16.52 5.62
C GLY A 422 9.30 -16.99 5.96
N ALA A 423 8.79 -16.65 7.12
CA ALA A 423 7.44 -17.04 7.53
C ALA A 423 6.37 -16.42 6.63
N TRP A 424 6.53 -15.16 6.23
CA TRP A 424 5.66 -14.45 5.31
C TRP A 424 5.46 -15.19 3.99
N LEU A 425 6.51 -15.78 3.46
CA LEU A 425 6.48 -16.47 2.17
C LEU A 425 6.02 -17.94 2.25
N GLY A 426 5.44 -18.37 3.37
CA GLY A 426 5.08 -19.77 3.55
C GLY A 426 6.28 -20.71 3.46
N SER A 427 7.48 -20.20 3.68
CA SER A 427 8.68 -21.03 3.73
C SER A 427 8.63 -21.88 4.99
N ILE A 428 8.98 -23.16 4.86
CA ILE A 428 9.10 -24.09 5.98
C ILE A 428 10.33 -23.80 6.85
N GLU A 429 11.19 -22.90 6.42
CA GLU A 429 12.32 -22.43 7.19
C GLU A 429 11.84 -21.36 8.16
N GLN A 430 11.37 -21.79 9.31
CA GLN A 430 11.08 -20.89 10.42
C GLN A 430 12.38 -20.18 10.81
N ASP A 431 12.29 -18.90 11.18
CA ASP A 431 13.41 -18.08 11.65
C ASP A 431 14.45 -17.66 10.59
N ALA A 432 14.13 -17.70 9.33
CA ALA A 432 15.05 -17.29 8.27
C ALA A 432 14.40 -16.37 7.25
N PHE A 433 15.20 -15.48 6.68
CA PHE A 433 14.83 -14.79 5.46
C PHE A 433 14.94 -15.75 4.29
N TYR A 434 14.01 -15.70 3.34
CA TYR A 434 14.07 -16.59 2.19
C TYR A 434 15.22 -16.26 1.22
N PRO A 435 15.67 -14.98 1.07
CA PRO A 435 16.87 -14.69 0.29
C PRO A 435 18.13 -15.08 1.10
N PRO A 436 19.22 -15.43 0.42
CA PRO A 436 20.49 -15.67 1.08
C PRO A 436 20.95 -14.47 1.91
N HIS A 437 21.43 -14.73 3.13
CA HIS A 437 21.85 -13.68 4.07
C HIS A 437 22.89 -12.73 3.47
N GLU A 438 23.95 -13.29 2.88
CA GLU A 438 25.04 -12.49 2.30
C GLU A 438 24.56 -11.61 1.15
N LEU A 439 23.56 -12.04 0.38
CA LEU A 439 22.96 -11.24 -0.69
C LEU A 439 22.20 -10.04 -0.11
N CYS A 440 21.45 -10.26 0.97
CA CYS A 440 20.74 -9.16 1.65
C CYS A 440 21.72 -8.16 2.27
N VAL A 441 22.78 -8.65 2.93
CA VAL A 441 23.83 -7.80 3.50
C VAL A 441 24.51 -6.97 2.42
N GLU A 442 24.91 -7.58 1.30
CA GLU A 442 25.54 -6.84 0.18
C GLU A 442 24.67 -5.67 -0.30
N ILE A 443 23.38 -5.92 -0.51
CA ILE A 443 22.45 -4.89 -1.01
C ILE A 443 22.26 -3.79 0.04
N GLN A 444 21.99 -4.17 1.28
CA GLN A 444 21.67 -3.23 2.36
C GLN A 444 22.91 -2.42 2.79
N ASP A 445 24.09 -3.02 2.79
CA ASP A 445 25.38 -2.31 3.01
C ASP A 445 25.60 -1.22 1.96
N PHE A 446 25.35 -1.54 0.67
CA PHE A 446 25.48 -0.54 -0.38
C PHE A 446 24.49 0.62 -0.18
N LEU A 447 23.22 0.32 0.12
CA LEU A 447 22.20 1.35 0.36
C LEU A 447 22.53 2.21 1.58
N ALA A 448 22.95 1.60 2.69
CA ALA A 448 23.28 2.30 3.92
C ALA A 448 24.54 3.16 3.78
N THR A 449 25.62 2.61 3.21
CA THR A 449 26.89 3.33 3.02
C THR A 449 26.73 4.52 2.07
N ASN A 450 25.83 4.42 1.11
CA ASN A 450 25.58 5.43 0.09
C ASN A 450 24.26 6.20 0.33
N GLU A 451 23.72 6.24 1.54
CA GLU A 451 22.45 6.87 1.86
C GLU A 451 22.31 8.30 1.35
N ARG A 452 23.41 9.06 1.31
CA ARG A 452 23.49 10.42 0.77
C ARG A 452 23.13 10.54 -0.71
N LEU A 453 23.13 9.44 -1.48
CA LEU A 453 22.82 9.41 -2.90
C LEU A 453 21.34 9.20 -3.17
N PHE A 454 20.54 9.00 -2.14
CA PHE A 454 19.12 8.70 -2.25
C PHE A 454 18.27 9.84 -1.72
N SER A 455 17.30 10.25 -2.49
CA SER A 455 16.34 11.29 -2.15
C SER A 455 14.97 10.98 -2.78
N ARG A 456 13.95 11.66 -2.28
CA ARG A 456 12.62 11.65 -2.89
C ARG A 456 12.37 12.89 -3.76
N GLN A 457 13.24 13.87 -3.69
CA GLN A 457 13.20 15.03 -4.57
C GLN A 457 13.88 14.66 -5.89
N THR A 458 13.32 15.10 -7.00
CA THR A 458 13.84 14.79 -8.33
C THR A 458 14.32 16.05 -9.05
N CYS A 459 15.11 15.84 -10.11
CA CYS A 459 15.44 16.86 -11.10
C CYS A 459 14.69 16.61 -12.42
N ASN A 460 13.59 15.89 -12.40
CA ASN A 460 12.79 15.61 -13.57
C ASN A 460 12.10 16.87 -14.08
N ASP A 461 12.08 17.07 -15.39
CA ASP A 461 11.46 18.22 -16.04
C ASP A 461 10.12 17.89 -16.73
N VAL A 462 9.61 16.67 -16.52
CA VAL A 462 8.30 16.21 -16.96
C VAL A 462 7.48 15.78 -15.75
N ALA A 463 6.24 16.26 -15.68
CA ALA A 463 5.26 15.77 -14.72
C ALA A 463 4.07 15.13 -15.43
N MET A 464 3.47 14.15 -14.78
CA MET A 464 2.26 13.48 -15.22
C MET A 464 1.20 13.57 -14.13
N VAL A 465 0.00 13.99 -14.49
CA VAL A 465 -1.11 14.13 -13.53
C VAL A 465 -1.88 12.82 -13.42
N TYR A 466 -2.09 12.38 -12.19
CA TYR A 466 -3.06 11.35 -11.84
C TYR A 466 -4.31 12.02 -11.23
N SER A 467 -5.44 12.02 -11.95
CA SER A 467 -6.67 12.64 -11.49
C SER A 467 -7.57 11.63 -10.80
N ILE A 468 -7.64 11.70 -9.47
CA ILE A 468 -8.38 10.73 -8.64
C ILE A 468 -9.87 10.71 -8.99
N GLU A 469 -10.49 11.86 -9.16
CA GLU A 469 -11.93 11.91 -9.46
C GLU A 469 -12.23 11.43 -10.88
N SER A 470 -11.36 11.73 -11.85
CA SER A 470 -11.52 11.21 -13.21
C SER A 470 -11.43 9.71 -13.26
N GLU A 471 -10.47 9.12 -12.53
CA GLU A 471 -10.32 7.67 -12.43
C GLU A 471 -11.48 7.03 -11.65
N PHE A 472 -11.95 7.65 -10.60
CA PHE A 472 -13.09 7.17 -9.82
C PHE A 472 -14.38 7.09 -10.64
N GLN A 473 -14.63 8.06 -11.52
CA GLN A 473 -15.81 8.08 -12.37
C GLN A 473 -15.70 7.20 -13.61
N ARG A 474 -14.51 6.67 -13.91
CA ARG A 474 -14.28 5.82 -15.08
C ARG A 474 -14.99 4.47 -14.91
N PRO A 475 -15.93 4.06 -15.79
CA PRO A 475 -16.74 2.86 -15.60
C PRO A 475 -15.91 1.57 -15.46
N ALA A 476 -14.88 1.41 -16.29
CA ALA A 476 -14.04 0.20 -16.30
C ALA A 476 -13.31 -0.06 -14.97
N ARG A 477 -13.14 0.97 -14.12
CA ARG A 477 -12.46 0.84 -12.85
C ARG A 477 -13.38 0.57 -11.67
N ARG A 478 -14.65 0.88 -11.78
CA ARG A 478 -15.64 0.60 -10.72
C ARG A 478 -15.73 -0.89 -10.41
N ASP A 479 -15.44 -1.75 -11.40
CA ASP A 479 -15.42 -3.22 -11.27
C ASP A 479 -14.15 -3.74 -10.60
N GLN A 480 -13.09 -2.95 -10.50
CA GLN A 480 -11.74 -3.42 -10.17
C GLN A 480 -11.21 -2.88 -8.85
N VAL A 481 -12.08 -2.52 -7.92
CA VAL A 481 -11.73 -1.86 -6.64
C VAL A 481 -10.66 -2.59 -5.81
N ALA A 482 -10.36 -3.85 -6.11
CA ALA A 482 -9.38 -4.62 -5.36
C ALA A 482 -8.29 -5.31 -6.18
N ASN A 483 -8.31 -5.31 -7.51
CA ASN A 483 -7.59 -6.37 -8.20
C ASN A 483 -6.30 -6.01 -8.94
N ASP A 484 -6.17 -4.85 -9.52
CA ASP A 484 -4.92 -4.44 -10.19
C ASP A 484 -4.95 -2.92 -10.46
N PRO A 485 -4.30 -2.08 -9.64
CA PRO A 485 -4.30 -0.64 -9.86
C PRO A 485 -3.60 -0.27 -11.17
N LEU A 486 -2.71 -1.14 -11.65
CA LEU A 486 -2.04 -0.93 -12.92
C LEU A 486 -2.89 -1.35 -14.11
N ASN A 487 -3.93 -2.14 -13.89
CA ASN A 487 -4.76 -2.76 -14.94
C ASN A 487 -3.94 -3.26 -16.15
N LEU A 488 -2.73 -3.72 -15.88
CA LEU A 488 -1.80 -4.19 -16.91
C LEU A 488 -2.23 -5.55 -17.45
N ALA A 489 -3.00 -6.32 -16.66
CA ALA A 489 -3.61 -7.57 -17.10
C ALA A 489 -4.73 -7.35 -18.13
N SER A 490 -5.39 -6.20 -18.12
CA SER A 490 -6.44 -5.84 -19.09
C SER A 490 -5.90 -5.10 -20.34
N GLY A 491 -4.61 -5.12 -20.59
CA GLY A 491 -4.02 -4.55 -21.79
C GLY A 491 -3.91 -3.02 -21.79
N GLY A 492 -3.85 -2.40 -20.60
CA GLY A 492 -3.55 -0.97 -20.48
C GLY A 492 -4.65 -0.07 -21.06
N THR A 493 -5.88 -0.23 -20.60
CA THR A 493 -7.00 0.64 -21.02
C THR A 493 -7.06 1.97 -20.29
N ILE A 494 -6.35 2.11 -19.17
CA ILE A 494 -6.29 3.37 -18.40
C ILE A 494 -5.25 4.29 -19.04
N PRO A 495 -5.65 5.47 -19.54
CA PRO A 495 -4.75 6.39 -20.26
C PRO A 495 -3.49 6.76 -19.51
N PHE A 496 -3.58 6.96 -18.20
CA PHE A 496 -2.45 7.25 -17.35
C PHE A 496 -1.33 6.19 -17.49
N TRP A 497 -1.66 4.90 -17.36
CA TRP A 497 -0.68 3.83 -17.42
C TRP A 497 -0.11 3.61 -18.82
N ILE A 498 -0.90 3.86 -19.88
CA ILE A 498 -0.43 3.81 -21.27
C ILE A 498 0.70 4.84 -21.47
N VAL A 499 0.50 6.05 -20.96
CA VAL A 499 1.50 7.13 -21.08
C VAL A 499 2.72 6.86 -20.20
N CYS A 500 2.52 6.37 -18.97
CA CYS A 500 3.61 5.93 -18.09
C CYS A 500 4.53 4.93 -18.78
N GLU A 501 3.96 3.88 -19.38
CA GLU A 501 4.71 2.86 -20.09
C GLU A 501 5.43 3.41 -21.33
N ALA A 502 4.83 4.33 -22.07
CA ALA A 502 5.46 4.97 -23.22
C ALA A 502 6.73 5.73 -22.81
N LEU A 503 6.69 6.51 -21.73
CA LEU A 503 7.84 7.22 -21.20
C LEU A 503 8.91 6.26 -20.63
N CYS A 504 8.49 5.21 -19.93
CA CYS A 504 9.41 4.21 -19.37
C CYS A 504 10.17 3.42 -20.44
N ARG A 505 9.54 3.15 -21.62
CA ARG A 505 10.20 2.43 -22.73
C ARG A 505 11.39 3.18 -23.30
N VAL A 506 11.36 4.49 -23.28
CA VAL A 506 12.44 5.36 -23.80
C VAL A 506 13.30 5.95 -22.70
N THR A 507 13.18 5.41 -21.51
CA THR A 507 13.99 5.82 -20.34
C THR A 507 13.78 7.28 -19.93
N GLN A 508 12.65 7.90 -20.32
CA GLN A 508 12.32 9.27 -19.94
C GLN A 508 11.88 9.34 -18.47
N PRO A 509 12.62 10.04 -17.59
CA PRO A 509 12.17 10.26 -16.21
C PRO A 509 11.00 11.25 -16.17
N TYR A 510 10.10 11.06 -15.21
CA TYR A 510 8.96 11.94 -14.93
C TYR A 510 8.51 11.78 -13.49
N ASP A 511 7.83 12.80 -12.98
CA ASP A 511 7.17 12.75 -11.68
C ASP A 511 5.66 12.59 -11.86
N VAL A 512 5.01 12.01 -10.85
CA VAL A 512 3.55 11.92 -10.81
C VAL A 512 2.99 12.93 -9.82
N LEU A 513 2.06 13.73 -10.27
CA LEU A 513 1.32 14.72 -9.48
C LEU A 513 -0.12 14.24 -9.29
N PHE A 514 -0.61 14.26 -8.07
CA PHE A 514 -1.97 13.85 -7.77
C PHE A 514 -2.92 15.06 -7.75
N PHE A 515 -3.97 14.98 -8.55
CA PHE A 515 -5.14 15.83 -8.41
C PHE A 515 -6.18 15.10 -7.58
N PRO A 516 -6.41 15.52 -6.31
CA PRO A 516 -7.38 14.90 -5.42
C PRO A 516 -8.83 15.15 -5.90
N ASP A 517 -9.78 14.50 -5.23
CA ASP A 517 -11.20 14.62 -5.53
C ASP A 517 -11.83 15.98 -5.12
N GLY A 518 -11.11 16.79 -4.33
CA GLY A 518 -11.58 18.06 -3.81
C GLY A 518 -12.60 17.96 -2.65
N GLU A 519 -13.08 16.77 -2.36
CA GLU A 519 -14.05 16.48 -1.30
C GLU A 519 -13.37 15.87 -0.06
N LEU A 520 -12.83 14.67 -0.18
CA LEU A 520 -12.14 13.95 0.89
C LEU A 520 -10.74 14.52 1.13
N ARG A 521 -10.09 14.96 0.06
CA ARG A 521 -8.82 15.69 0.12
C ARG A 521 -8.88 16.94 -0.76
N LYS A 522 -8.44 18.06 -0.19
CA LYS A 522 -8.36 19.33 -0.91
C LYS A 522 -7.10 19.41 -1.76
N ASP A 523 -7.18 20.21 -2.84
CA ASP A 523 -6.00 20.56 -3.64
C ASP A 523 -4.99 21.33 -2.78
N ALA A 524 -3.71 20.96 -2.92
CA ALA A 524 -2.61 21.58 -2.19
C ALA A 524 -1.47 22.06 -3.10
N LEU A 525 -1.50 21.70 -4.41
CA LEU A 525 -0.50 22.10 -5.38
C LEU A 525 -0.67 23.57 -5.77
N SER A 526 0.44 24.27 -5.93
CA SER A 526 0.52 25.64 -6.43
C SER A 526 1.33 25.69 -7.74
N ALA A 527 1.25 26.77 -8.48
CA ALA A 527 2.05 26.98 -9.69
C ALA A 527 3.58 26.95 -9.39
N SER A 528 4.00 27.34 -8.17
CA SER A 528 5.40 27.25 -7.77
C SER A 528 5.89 25.80 -7.61
N ASP A 529 5.03 24.89 -7.20
CA ASP A 529 5.37 23.46 -7.08
C ASP A 529 5.60 22.81 -8.45
N LEU A 530 5.00 23.38 -9.51
CA LEU A 530 5.16 22.94 -10.88
C LEU A 530 6.26 23.69 -11.65
N GLY A 531 6.87 24.70 -11.06
CA GLY A 531 7.86 25.55 -11.72
C GLY A 531 9.14 24.86 -12.17
N GLN A 532 9.44 23.67 -11.68
CA GLN A 532 10.58 22.86 -12.13
C GLN A 532 10.32 22.14 -13.46
N TYR A 533 9.05 21.93 -13.84
CA TYR A 533 8.70 21.14 -15.02
C TYR A 533 8.66 22.01 -16.28
N ARG A 534 9.10 21.43 -17.39
CA ARG A 534 8.93 22.03 -18.73
C ARG A 534 7.64 21.58 -19.37
N THR A 535 7.18 20.38 -19.03
CA THR A 535 5.97 19.76 -19.58
C THR A 535 5.16 19.10 -18.47
N VAL A 536 3.86 19.36 -18.46
CA VAL A 536 2.87 18.66 -17.64
C VAL A 536 1.93 17.90 -18.57
N ILE A 537 1.81 16.59 -18.36
CA ILE A 537 1.00 15.68 -19.15
C ILE A 537 -0.29 15.35 -18.38
N LEU A 538 -1.42 15.45 -19.04
CA LEU A 538 -2.76 15.29 -18.49
C LEU A 538 -3.47 14.12 -19.19
N PRO A 539 -3.29 12.87 -18.75
CA PRO A 539 -3.92 11.71 -19.36
C PRO A 539 -5.38 11.60 -18.94
N ASP A 540 -6.29 12.04 -19.80
CA ASP A 540 -7.74 11.90 -19.62
C ASP A 540 -8.25 12.40 -18.26
N CYS A 541 -7.83 13.62 -17.90
CA CYS A 541 -8.29 14.31 -16.69
C CYS A 541 -9.69 14.90 -16.91
N ALA A 542 -10.67 14.02 -17.15
CA ALA A 542 -12.03 14.37 -17.57
C ALA A 542 -12.80 15.20 -16.52
N ILE A 543 -12.46 15.02 -15.25
CA ILE A 543 -13.07 15.75 -14.13
C ILE A 543 -12.00 16.58 -13.43
N LEU A 544 -12.26 17.88 -13.30
CA LEU A 544 -11.39 18.81 -12.60
C LEU A 544 -12.17 19.62 -11.57
N THR A 545 -11.52 19.99 -10.48
CA THR A 545 -12.01 21.06 -9.61
C THR A 545 -11.74 22.43 -10.26
N PRO A 546 -12.50 23.50 -9.89
CA PRO A 546 -12.19 24.85 -10.36
C PRO A 546 -10.78 25.33 -9.99
N ASP A 547 -10.24 24.87 -8.85
CA ASP A 547 -8.89 25.22 -8.41
C ASP A 547 -7.83 24.52 -9.25
N GLN A 548 -8.05 23.25 -9.63
CA GLN A 548 -7.18 22.53 -10.58
C GLN A 548 -7.15 23.20 -11.95
N ALA A 549 -8.31 23.61 -12.46
CA ALA A 549 -8.36 24.35 -13.74
C ALA A 549 -7.60 25.69 -13.67
N ARG A 550 -7.74 26.42 -12.55
CA ARG A 550 -6.97 27.65 -12.32
C ARG A 550 -5.48 27.38 -12.28
N LEU A 551 -5.04 26.34 -11.55
CA LEU A 551 -3.65 25.93 -11.49
C LEU A 551 -3.07 25.64 -12.88
N LEU A 552 -3.81 24.92 -13.74
CA LEU A 552 -3.38 24.64 -15.12
C LEU A 552 -3.22 25.90 -15.97
N TYR A 553 -4.09 26.88 -15.78
CA TYR A 553 -3.96 28.18 -16.43
C TYR A 553 -2.71 28.93 -15.95
N ASP A 554 -2.47 28.96 -14.63
CA ASP A 554 -1.30 29.62 -14.05
C ASP A 554 0.02 28.97 -14.52
N VAL A 555 0.03 27.65 -14.67
CA VAL A 555 1.14 26.87 -15.22
C VAL A 555 1.45 27.27 -16.68
N LEU A 556 0.41 27.40 -17.52
CA LEU A 556 0.55 27.89 -18.89
C LEU A 556 1.06 29.34 -18.94
N ALA A 557 0.55 30.20 -18.07
CA ALA A 557 1.01 31.58 -17.96
C ALA A 557 2.47 31.71 -17.53
N ALA A 558 2.99 30.73 -16.78
CA ALA A 558 4.39 30.59 -16.42
C ALA A 558 5.27 30.03 -17.55
N GLY A 559 4.71 29.70 -18.71
CA GLY A 559 5.42 29.19 -19.89
C GLY A 559 5.66 27.67 -19.89
N ILE A 560 5.01 26.93 -19.00
CA ILE A 560 5.08 25.47 -18.94
C ILE A 560 4.10 24.89 -19.97
N ARG A 561 4.56 23.90 -20.73
CA ARG A 561 3.74 23.23 -21.75
C ARG A 561 2.76 22.27 -21.10
N LEU A 562 1.49 22.26 -21.56
CA LEU A 562 0.51 21.23 -21.22
C LEU A 562 0.30 20.28 -22.41
N VAL A 563 0.33 18.98 -22.13
CA VAL A 563 -0.01 17.92 -23.10
C VAL A 563 -1.26 17.21 -22.62
N ILE A 564 -2.35 17.41 -23.35
CA ILE A 564 -3.67 16.86 -23.01
C ILE A 564 -3.94 15.64 -23.88
N LEU A 565 -4.22 14.52 -23.23
CA LEU A 565 -4.66 13.29 -23.88
C LEU A 565 -6.08 12.96 -23.44
N GLY A 566 -6.98 12.75 -24.41
CA GLY A 566 -8.39 12.48 -24.12
C GLY A 566 -9.16 13.72 -23.68
N GLU A 567 -10.02 13.56 -22.68
CA GLU A 567 -10.86 14.63 -22.15
C GLU A 567 -10.17 15.44 -21.06
N LEU A 568 -10.51 16.71 -20.96
CA LEU A 568 -10.06 17.59 -19.87
C LEU A 568 -11.25 18.37 -19.33
N GLY A 569 -11.56 18.21 -18.03
CA GLY A 569 -12.51 19.06 -17.31
C GLY A 569 -13.91 19.09 -17.92
N ALA A 570 -14.43 17.97 -18.43
CA ALA A 570 -15.75 17.91 -19.07
C ALA A 570 -16.91 18.36 -18.16
N ASN A 571 -16.67 18.42 -16.85
CA ASN A 571 -17.60 18.93 -15.85
C ASN A 571 -17.59 20.46 -15.71
N LEU A 572 -16.65 21.16 -16.34
CA LEU A 572 -16.49 22.60 -16.22
C LEU A 572 -17.08 23.36 -17.45
N SER A 573 -17.45 24.61 -17.24
CA SER A 573 -17.98 25.43 -18.32
C SER A 573 -16.92 25.79 -19.38
N PRO A 574 -17.32 26.02 -20.64
CA PRO A 574 -16.41 26.48 -21.69
C PRO A 574 -15.66 27.78 -21.34
N ASP A 575 -16.24 28.65 -20.54
CA ASP A 575 -15.59 29.90 -20.11
C ASP A 575 -14.39 29.67 -19.22
N VAL A 576 -14.41 28.58 -18.45
CA VAL A 576 -13.29 28.17 -17.59
C VAL A 576 -12.22 27.43 -18.39
N LEU A 577 -12.62 26.56 -19.31
CA LEU A 577 -11.70 25.71 -20.07
C LEU A 577 -11.10 26.38 -21.29
N GLY A 578 -11.83 27.30 -21.95
CA GLY A 578 -11.38 27.96 -23.16
C GLY A 578 -10.00 28.59 -23.05
N PRO A 579 -9.69 29.36 -22.00
CA PRO A 579 -8.36 29.94 -21.80
C PRO A 579 -7.22 28.91 -21.72
N ILE A 580 -7.52 27.69 -21.24
CA ILE A 580 -6.55 26.59 -21.17
C ILE A 580 -6.41 25.91 -22.52
N LEU A 581 -7.52 25.56 -23.15
CA LEU A 581 -7.55 24.78 -24.40
C LEU A 581 -7.03 25.56 -25.62
N ASP A 582 -7.25 26.89 -25.66
CA ASP A 582 -6.83 27.76 -26.74
C ASP A 582 -5.44 28.39 -26.52
N HIS A 583 -4.79 28.08 -25.39
CA HIS A 583 -3.47 28.62 -25.10
C HIS A 583 -2.40 28.01 -26.02
N PRO A 584 -1.44 28.81 -26.55
CA PRO A 584 -0.38 28.30 -27.44
C PRO A 584 0.50 27.21 -26.82
N GLY A 585 0.63 27.20 -25.52
CA GLY A 585 1.38 26.15 -24.76
C GLY A 585 0.61 24.85 -24.55
N THR A 586 -0.65 24.77 -25.03
CA THR A 586 -1.47 23.56 -24.91
C THR A 586 -1.39 22.73 -26.19
N HIS A 587 -1.03 21.45 -26.03
CA HIS A 587 -0.97 20.47 -27.09
C HIS A 587 -1.96 19.34 -26.84
N ARG A 588 -2.73 18.97 -27.84
CA ARG A 588 -3.69 17.86 -27.78
C ARG A 588 -3.16 16.67 -28.54
N VAL A 589 -3.13 15.52 -27.88
CA VAL A 589 -2.63 14.27 -28.41
C VAL A 589 -3.71 13.19 -28.29
N SER A 590 -3.85 12.36 -29.32
CA SER A 590 -4.79 11.24 -29.29
C SER A 590 -4.21 10.09 -28.48
N ILE A 591 -5.04 9.49 -27.63
CA ILE A 591 -4.66 8.29 -26.90
C ILE A 591 -4.66 7.10 -27.86
N THR A 592 -3.49 6.51 -28.09
CA THR A 592 -3.33 5.30 -28.89
C THR A 592 -2.38 4.35 -28.19
N PRO A 593 -2.52 3.03 -28.37
CA PRO A 593 -1.55 2.06 -27.83
C PRO A 593 -0.12 2.23 -28.36
N GLY A 594 0.05 2.95 -29.50
CA GLY A 594 1.32 3.22 -30.14
C GLY A 594 1.87 4.62 -29.87
N ILE A 595 1.37 5.32 -28.83
CA ILE A 595 1.89 6.66 -28.50
C ILE A 595 3.39 6.64 -28.26
N THR A 596 4.09 7.62 -28.80
CA THR A 596 5.55 7.75 -28.70
C THR A 596 5.96 8.93 -27.83
N VAL A 597 7.22 9.01 -27.46
CA VAL A 597 7.74 10.13 -26.68
C VAL A 597 7.71 11.43 -27.49
N GLU A 598 7.90 11.35 -28.81
CA GLU A 598 7.86 12.49 -29.73
C GLU A 598 6.46 13.11 -29.84
N ASP A 599 5.40 12.32 -29.58
CA ASP A 599 4.03 12.83 -29.47
C ASP A 599 3.83 13.65 -28.19
N LEU A 600 4.58 13.35 -27.15
CA LEU A 600 4.43 13.92 -25.83
C LEU A 600 5.39 15.06 -25.52
N LEU A 601 6.63 14.97 -26.01
CA LEU A 601 7.73 15.87 -25.64
C LEU A 601 8.41 16.41 -26.90
N ASP A 602 8.68 17.72 -26.94
CA ASP A 602 9.48 18.33 -28.01
C ASP A 602 10.94 17.84 -27.96
N GLU A 603 11.48 17.72 -26.73
CA GLU A 603 12.80 17.21 -26.47
C GLU A 603 12.80 16.32 -25.20
N PRO A 604 13.27 15.08 -25.26
CA PRO A 604 13.44 14.27 -24.08
C PRO A 604 14.50 14.87 -23.15
N GLN A 605 14.31 14.69 -21.82
CA GLN A 605 15.31 15.11 -20.82
C GLN A 605 16.56 14.22 -20.87
N VAL A 606 16.37 12.94 -21.19
CA VAL A 606 17.42 11.91 -21.20
C VAL A 606 17.49 11.23 -22.55
N ARG A 607 18.71 11.03 -23.06
CA ARG A 607 19.01 10.12 -24.16
C ARG A 607 20.11 9.17 -23.76
N VAL A 608 19.96 7.90 -24.11
CA VAL A 608 20.95 6.85 -23.79
C VAL A 608 21.46 6.18 -25.05
N MET A 609 22.76 5.89 -25.10
CA MET A 609 23.44 5.23 -26.21
C MET A 609 24.47 4.21 -25.68
N PRO A 610 24.42 2.95 -26.08
CA PRO A 610 23.36 2.34 -26.89
C PRO A 610 22.05 2.32 -26.09
N GLY A 611 20.92 2.35 -26.81
CA GLY A 611 19.62 2.10 -26.22
C GLY A 611 19.55 0.67 -25.68
N GLY A 612 18.74 0.46 -24.65
CA GLY A 612 18.60 -0.86 -24.02
C GLY A 612 17.46 -0.88 -23.01
N ASP A 613 17.21 -2.05 -22.43
CA ASP A 613 16.22 -2.19 -21.35
C ASP A 613 16.83 -1.71 -20.02
N LEU A 614 16.74 -0.43 -19.80
CA LEU A 614 17.26 0.24 -18.60
C LEU A 614 16.36 1.42 -18.19
N MET A 615 16.54 1.92 -16.97
CA MET A 615 15.87 3.08 -16.41
C MET A 615 16.91 4.07 -15.89
N ILE A 616 16.67 5.34 -16.17
CA ILE A 616 17.36 6.47 -15.54
C ILE A 616 16.38 7.19 -14.62
N ASN A 617 16.82 7.49 -13.42
CA ASN A 617 16.13 8.42 -12.55
C ASN A 617 17.14 9.44 -11.97
N VAL A 618 16.71 10.69 -11.79
CA VAL A 618 17.60 11.74 -11.30
C VAL A 618 17.02 12.31 -10.01
N GLN A 619 17.73 12.08 -8.94
CA GLN A 619 17.35 12.57 -7.61
C GLN A 619 18.19 13.79 -7.22
N ARG A 620 17.53 14.81 -6.68
CA ARG A 620 18.21 15.96 -6.09
C ARG A 620 18.70 15.56 -4.70
N VAL A 621 19.98 15.63 -4.48
CA VAL A 621 20.63 15.32 -3.21
C VAL A 621 21.38 16.54 -2.68
N ALA A 622 21.76 16.52 -1.40
CA ALA A 622 22.43 17.66 -0.77
C ALA A 622 23.74 18.08 -1.48
N ALA A 623 24.45 17.13 -2.10
CA ALA A 623 25.69 17.37 -2.82
C ALA A 623 25.49 17.78 -4.30
N GLY A 624 24.25 17.71 -4.83
CA GLY A 624 23.97 17.99 -6.23
C GLY A 624 22.88 17.08 -6.82
N ALA A 625 23.19 16.32 -7.87
CA ALA A 625 22.24 15.40 -8.51
C ALA A 625 22.80 13.98 -8.55
N ALA A 626 22.00 13.01 -8.11
CA ALA A 626 22.30 11.59 -8.20
C ALA A 626 21.54 10.96 -9.38
N VAL A 627 22.28 10.51 -10.38
CA VAL A 627 21.74 9.83 -11.58
C VAL A 627 21.78 8.34 -11.34
N HIS A 628 20.65 7.74 -11.09
CA HIS A 628 20.49 6.30 -10.89
C HIS A 628 20.33 5.59 -12.23
N VAL A 629 21.10 4.55 -12.44
CA VAL A 629 21.06 3.68 -13.61
C VAL A 629 20.73 2.29 -13.16
N ILE A 630 19.62 1.72 -13.61
CA ILE A 630 19.26 0.32 -13.38
C ILE A 630 18.98 -0.38 -14.71
N ARG A 631 19.48 -1.58 -14.85
CA ARG A 631 19.37 -2.40 -16.07
C ARG A 631 18.44 -3.59 -15.85
N TYR A 632 17.64 -3.91 -16.87
CA TYR A 632 16.67 -5.00 -16.83
C TYR A 632 17.01 -6.12 -17.84
N ASP A 633 18.10 -6.00 -18.60
CA ASP A 633 18.55 -6.93 -19.63
C ASP A 633 19.20 -8.19 -19.02
N PHE A 634 18.45 -8.87 -18.15
CA PHE A 634 18.87 -10.13 -17.51
C PHE A 634 19.03 -11.25 -18.54
N ASP A 635 20.20 -11.88 -18.57
CA ASP A 635 20.47 -13.06 -19.37
C ASP A 635 20.08 -14.35 -18.62
N ALA A 636 18.92 -14.89 -18.95
CA ALA A 636 18.42 -16.11 -18.32
C ALA A 636 19.32 -17.36 -18.55
N ARG A 637 20.19 -17.36 -19.60
CA ARG A 637 21.10 -18.47 -19.84
C ARG A 637 22.31 -18.41 -18.90
N GLN A 638 22.77 -17.21 -18.60
CA GLN A 638 23.89 -16.97 -17.71
C GLN A 638 23.45 -16.78 -16.25
N ASP A 639 22.15 -16.67 -16.02
CA ASP A 639 21.51 -16.35 -14.73
C ASP A 639 22.07 -15.06 -14.08
N ARG A 640 22.33 -14.03 -14.90
CA ARG A 640 22.89 -12.75 -14.46
C ARG A 640 22.63 -11.63 -15.46
N THR A 641 22.86 -10.40 -15.02
CA THR A 641 22.95 -9.21 -15.88
C THR A 641 24.42 -8.92 -16.13
N PRO A 642 24.99 -9.30 -17.30
CA PRO A 642 26.41 -9.07 -17.57
C PRO A 642 26.71 -7.58 -17.65
N PRO A 643 27.89 -7.10 -17.19
CA PRO A 643 28.25 -5.70 -17.29
C PRO A 643 28.15 -5.18 -18.74
N LEU A 644 27.55 -3.99 -18.91
CA LEU A 644 27.52 -3.32 -20.19
C LEU A 644 28.86 -2.60 -20.39
N PRO A 645 29.61 -2.86 -21.48
CA PRO A 645 30.95 -2.30 -21.67
C PRO A 645 30.98 -0.77 -21.67
N GLU A 646 30.02 -0.14 -22.34
CA GLU A 646 29.92 1.32 -22.46
C GLU A 646 28.46 1.77 -22.46
N LEU A 647 28.20 2.91 -21.82
CA LEU A 647 26.90 3.60 -21.82
C LEU A 647 27.14 5.10 -21.83
N THR A 648 26.57 5.81 -22.78
CA THR A 648 26.54 7.28 -22.79
C THR A 648 25.15 7.76 -22.43
N ILE A 649 25.07 8.69 -21.49
CA ILE A 649 23.81 9.33 -21.06
C ILE A 649 23.96 10.83 -21.37
N GLU A 650 23.09 11.36 -22.23
CA GLU A 650 22.92 12.81 -22.41
C GLU A 650 21.72 13.22 -21.57
N LEU A 651 21.94 14.15 -20.65
CA LEU A 651 21.00 14.53 -19.62
C LEU A 651 20.90 16.05 -19.49
N ARG A 652 19.70 16.60 -19.56
CA ARG A 652 19.41 17.99 -19.23
C ARG A 652 19.07 18.12 -17.74
N LEU A 653 19.76 19.03 -17.05
CA LEU A 653 19.55 19.33 -15.63
C LEU A 653 19.24 20.82 -15.43
N PRO A 654 18.61 21.18 -14.29
CA PRO A 654 18.25 22.58 -14.02
C PRO A 654 19.45 23.49 -13.71
N GLU A 655 20.61 22.92 -13.45
CA GLU A 655 21.85 23.63 -13.12
C GLU A 655 23.05 22.87 -13.67
N ARG A 656 24.21 23.57 -13.76
CA ARG A 656 25.47 23.02 -14.26
C ARG A 656 26.20 22.25 -13.19
N PHE A 657 26.70 21.07 -13.56
CA PHE A 657 27.59 20.24 -12.75
C PHE A 657 28.88 19.95 -13.49
N ASP A 658 30.04 20.15 -12.84
CA ASP A 658 31.35 19.98 -13.47
C ASP A 658 32.19 18.86 -12.86
N ARG A 659 31.74 18.27 -11.77
CA ARG A 659 32.41 17.13 -11.10
C ARG A 659 31.47 15.94 -11.05
N MET A 660 32.05 14.75 -11.11
CA MET A 660 31.30 13.55 -10.89
C MET A 660 32.07 12.49 -10.10
N SER A 661 31.33 11.66 -9.39
CA SER A 661 31.82 10.41 -8.82
C SER A 661 30.85 9.27 -9.16
N VAL A 662 31.36 8.05 -9.23
CA VAL A 662 30.59 6.86 -9.61
C VAL A 662 30.55 5.90 -8.45
N HIS A 663 29.37 5.36 -8.18
CA HIS A 663 29.12 4.43 -7.07
C HIS A 663 28.36 3.21 -7.61
N SER A 664 28.89 2.03 -7.38
CA SER A 664 28.20 0.78 -7.77
C SER A 664 28.49 -0.35 -6.81
N PRO A 665 27.59 -1.31 -6.62
CA PRO A 665 27.90 -2.55 -5.94
C PRO A 665 29.13 -3.20 -6.59
N GLY A 666 30.14 -3.57 -5.80
CA GLY A 666 31.40 -4.14 -6.31
C GLY A 666 32.40 -3.14 -6.92
N GLY A 667 32.07 -1.86 -7.08
CA GLY A 667 33.00 -0.77 -7.38
C GLY A 667 33.68 -0.78 -8.76
N ALA A 668 33.19 -1.57 -9.74
CA ALA A 668 33.84 -1.73 -11.05
C ALA A 668 33.50 -0.61 -12.05
N MET A 669 32.37 0.07 -11.89
CA MET A 669 31.91 1.11 -12.82
C MET A 669 32.85 2.32 -12.79
N THR A 670 33.19 2.84 -13.97
CA THR A 670 33.99 4.06 -14.14
C THR A 670 33.30 5.00 -15.13
N GLY A 671 33.72 6.29 -15.15
CA GLY A 671 33.10 7.21 -16.11
C GLY A 671 33.81 8.55 -16.24
N ALA A 672 33.31 9.36 -17.19
CA ALA A 672 33.73 10.72 -17.47
C ALA A 672 32.51 11.62 -17.72
N LEU A 673 32.65 12.89 -17.38
CA LEU A 673 31.63 13.94 -17.52
C LEU A 673 32.11 15.02 -18.47
N GLU A 674 31.27 15.38 -19.41
CA GLU A 674 31.42 16.60 -20.22
C GLU A 674 30.12 17.43 -19.98
N SER A 675 30.26 18.72 -19.67
CA SER A 675 29.12 19.59 -19.39
C SER A 675 29.18 20.84 -20.27
N ASP A 676 28.07 21.08 -20.97
CA ASP A 676 27.83 22.26 -21.78
C ASP A 676 26.53 22.93 -21.31
N ASP A 677 26.68 23.99 -20.50
CA ASP A 677 25.59 24.67 -19.81
C ASP A 677 24.73 23.70 -18.97
N LEU A 678 23.46 23.51 -19.33
CA LEU A 678 22.52 22.60 -18.65
C LEU A 678 22.57 21.18 -19.21
N MET A 679 23.30 20.93 -20.28
CA MET A 679 23.45 19.61 -20.89
C MET A 679 24.70 18.91 -20.35
N HIS A 680 24.50 17.68 -19.90
CA HIS A 680 25.55 16.85 -19.31
C HIS A 680 25.67 15.55 -20.12
N ARG A 681 26.88 15.25 -20.56
CA ARG A 681 27.21 13.99 -21.23
C ARG A 681 28.04 13.13 -20.30
N ILE A 682 27.43 12.05 -19.83
CA ILE A 682 28.04 11.09 -18.91
C ILE A 682 28.42 9.85 -19.70
N GLN A 683 29.71 9.53 -19.74
CA GLN A 683 30.23 8.32 -20.38
C GLN A 683 30.61 7.34 -19.29
N LEU A 684 29.98 6.16 -19.28
CA LEU A 684 30.20 5.11 -18.28
C LEU A 684 30.81 3.87 -18.97
N ARG A 685 31.64 3.15 -18.20
CA ARG A 685 32.24 1.86 -18.60
C ARG A 685 32.00 0.83 -17.52
N ASP A 686 31.92 -0.43 -17.97
CA ASP A 686 31.70 -1.60 -17.11
C ASP A 686 30.45 -1.42 -16.21
N VAL A 687 29.34 -0.98 -16.84
CA VAL A 687 28.09 -0.65 -16.14
C VAL A 687 27.43 -1.92 -15.61
N PRO A 688 27.34 -2.12 -14.29
CA PRO A 688 26.71 -3.30 -13.70
C PRO A 688 25.18 -3.20 -13.79
N LEU A 689 24.47 -4.13 -13.15
CA LEU A 689 23.01 -4.11 -13.01
C LEU A 689 22.52 -2.78 -12.43
N TYR A 690 23.22 -2.23 -11.45
CA TYR A 690 22.87 -0.97 -10.79
C TYR A 690 24.09 -0.10 -10.50
N GLY A 691 23.94 1.20 -10.71
CA GLY A 691 24.95 2.18 -10.37
C GLY A 691 24.37 3.59 -10.21
N VAL A 692 25.09 4.44 -9.52
CA VAL A 692 24.74 5.84 -9.29
C VAL A 692 25.89 6.73 -9.69
N VAL A 693 25.60 7.77 -10.46
CA VAL A 693 26.53 8.85 -10.76
C VAL A 693 26.14 10.07 -9.95
N LEU A 694 26.98 10.47 -9.02
CA LEU A 694 26.81 11.74 -8.29
C LEU A 694 27.43 12.85 -9.11
N LEU A 695 26.64 13.84 -9.46
CA LEU A 695 27.06 15.08 -10.11
C LEU A 695 27.10 16.20 -9.06
N GLU A 696 28.19 16.91 -9.00
CA GLU A 696 28.43 17.97 -8.04
C GLU A 696 28.67 19.30 -8.75
N PRO A 697 28.26 20.45 -8.18
CA PRO A 697 28.56 21.76 -8.72
C PRO A 697 30.08 22.03 -8.75
N PRO A 698 30.53 23.06 -9.49
CA PRO A 698 31.92 23.38 -9.66
C PRO A 698 32.67 23.65 -8.34
#